data_7e2fbe7024ae54575935d5742ab702e9
#
_entry.id   7e2fbe7024ae54575935d5742ab702e9
#
_cell.length_a   1.000
_cell.length_b   1.000
_cell.length_c   1.000
_cell.angle_alpha   90.00
_cell.angle_beta   90.00
_cell.angle_gamma   90.00
#
_symmetry.space_group_name_H-M   'P 1'
#
loop_
_entity.id
_entity.type
_entity.pdbx_description
1 polymer ?
#
loop_
_entity_poly.entity_id
_entity_poly.type
_entity_poly.pdbx_seq_one_letter_code
_entity_poly.pdbx_strand_id
1 'polypeptide(L)'
;MKKHCILLFFCCLNLLMNTAGAYNLKQVADKEYMSNSSITSLCQDDKGLMWIGTCDGLNIYDGQEIEEFKTRDKEDYLSGNQIDNIIYTGNDTYWFQTYYSLIRLDRKTNSITRFNEFQKLFLMNKDNHGTLFIIKDTNCIYYFHKKEGIFKKINVTGIPISDVITFFFDKNNRMWVMMKGYNRCYDLQQDPLTENITLVSQKSGLDHHTPLICSFYDDAAVYYVDKEYNLYAFHIESKKNEFIANLGANIQAHDKISSIVKYHDSFFVGLMMDGVLTLEKQKGSGEYQIQTLPINSGTFSLIKDRFQDVVWIGTDGQGVYLYSNPLYSIKSVVLNNYTEKIERPVRALLLDKERTFWIGTKGNGILKIFDYEVQKNISDCRSEILTTSNSGLGSNAVYCIRESNRNLLWIGDEEGLNFYSYRERRIKKLPLWIDNEEFKYIHDIYETEDSELWLASVGMGVVRARIGGTPDHPVLEKLQRYVVNGGEFGSNYFFTICKGDSLNLLFGNMGYGVYRFNETINGLEPLTTHKYENMNLNKVVPIIKDDADNYLIGTTYGVIKYASENSYQLFNAKDGFLNSTIHAILRHSSDNFWLSTNQGLINFDTKRNVFRSYGFGDGLKVVEFSDGASYRDPQTGILFFGGINGFVAIQADGRPEQLYMPPIYFDKLSIFGEQYNLGEFITRKKENEVLNLKYDQNFFAVSFTSVDYLNGNNCTYSYKLKGLSDQWINNGKESSVSFTNMAPGEYTLLVKYYNSEIGRAHV
;
A
#
# COMPACT_ATOMS: atom_id res chain seq x y z
N MET A 1 -17.19 25.20 40.49
CA MET A 1 -17.14 25.65 39.08
C MET A 1 -15.81 25.38 38.39
N LYS A 2 -14.61 25.55 38.96
CA LYS A 2 -13.33 25.27 38.25
C LYS A 2 -13.05 23.77 37.94
N LYS A 3 -13.57 22.80 38.72
CA LYS A 3 -13.37 21.38 38.46
C LYS A 3 -14.27 20.82 37.35
N HIS A 4 -15.41 21.44 37.08
CA HIS A 4 -16.32 20.98 35.99
C HIS A 4 -15.90 21.52 34.62
N CYS A 5 -15.22 22.68 34.55
CA CYS A 5 -14.67 23.21 33.31
C CYS A 5 -13.44 22.40 32.81
N ILE A 6 -12.65 21.84 33.72
CA ILE A 6 -11.49 21.01 33.34
C ILE A 6 -11.95 19.64 32.81
N LEU A 7 -13.03 19.08 33.39
CA LEU A 7 -13.61 17.81 32.89
C LEU A 7 -14.27 17.98 31.52
N LEU A 8 -14.95 19.10 31.28
CA LEU A 8 -15.51 19.41 29.96
C LEU A 8 -14.43 19.67 28.90
N PHE A 9 -13.30 20.32 29.29
CA PHE A 9 -12.18 20.54 28.38
C PHE A 9 -11.47 19.22 28.02
N PHE A 10 -11.31 18.29 28.96
CA PHE A 10 -10.79 16.94 28.68
C PHE A 10 -11.78 16.07 27.89
N CYS A 11 -13.10 16.19 28.08
CA CYS A 11 -14.09 15.53 27.25
C CYS A 11 -14.12 16.09 25.82
N CYS A 12 -13.97 17.39 25.63
CA CYS A 12 -13.89 17.98 24.28
C CYS A 12 -12.56 17.66 23.57
N LEU A 13 -11.44 17.50 24.30
CA LEU A 13 -10.18 17.07 23.70
C LEU A 13 -10.18 15.60 23.30
N ASN A 14 -10.95 14.74 23.97
CA ASN A 14 -11.10 13.32 23.59
C ASN A 14 -12.12 13.09 22.47
N LEU A 15 -12.99 14.04 22.16
CA LEU A 15 -13.93 13.97 21.03
C LEU A 15 -13.30 14.33 19.66
N LEU A 16 -12.06 14.88 19.68
CA LEU A 16 -11.31 15.23 18.47
C LEU A 16 -10.26 14.17 18.05
N MET A 17 -10.14 13.09 18.79
CA MET A 17 -9.22 12.00 18.44
C MET A 17 -9.98 10.70 18.17
N ASN A 18 -10.79 10.60 17.14
CA ASN A 18 -11.22 9.26 16.74
C ASN A 18 -12.01 9.23 15.43
N THR A 19 -11.30 9.29 14.31
CA THR A 19 -11.59 8.48 13.12
C THR A 19 -10.27 8.38 12.34
N ALA A 20 -9.28 7.70 12.90
CA ALA A 20 -8.13 7.26 12.12
C ALA A 20 -8.62 6.12 11.22
N GLY A 21 -9.24 6.44 10.10
CA GLY A 21 -9.18 5.59 8.92
C GLY A 21 -7.71 5.25 8.72
N ALA A 22 -7.38 4.01 8.44
CA ALA A 22 -6.02 3.63 8.12
C ALA A 22 -5.64 4.30 6.79
N TYR A 23 -5.08 5.53 6.87
CA TYR A 23 -4.53 6.21 5.71
C TYR A 23 -3.28 5.45 5.29
N ASN A 24 -3.22 5.05 4.04
CA ASN A 24 -2.01 4.50 3.46
C ASN A 24 -1.08 5.66 3.09
N LEU A 25 -0.56 6.32 4.11
CA LEU A 25 0.33 7.48 4.03
C LEU A 25 1.75 6.99 4.34
N LYS A 26 2.61 6.98 3.32
CA LYS A 26 4.00 6.56 3.42
C LYS A 26 4.90 7.77 3.28
N GLN A 27 5.79 8.01 4.24
CA GLN A 27 6.90 8.94 4.06
C GLN A 27 7.95 8.27 3.16
N VAL A 28 8.24 8.91 2.02
CA VAL A 28 9.08 8.33 0.97
C VAL A 28 10.55 8.52 1.28
N ALA A 29 10.89 9.68 1.78
CA ALA A 29 12.26 10.04 2.13
C ALA A 29 12.25 11.02 3.30
N ASP A 30 13.19 10.83 4.20
CA ASP A 30 13.46 11.71 5.32
C ASP A 30 14.71 12.58 5.09
N LYS A 31 15.15 13.25 6.14
CA LYS A 31 16.28 14.18 6.12
C LYS A 31 17.63 13.58 5.71
N GLU A 32 17.77 12.27 5.78
CA GLU A 32 19.08 11.61 5.54
C GLU A 32 19.38 11.41 4.07
N TYR A 33 18.36 11.44 3.19
CA TYR A 33 18.50 11.10 1.78
C TYR A 33 18.19 12.25 0.80
N MET A 34 17.68 13.39 1.28
CA MET A 34 17.32 14.52 0.43
C MET A 34 18.18 15.77 0.72
N SER A 35 18.28 16.60 -0.30
CA SER A 35 19.02 17.89 -0.19
C SER A 35 18.47 18.80 0.93
N ASN A 36 17.15 18.80 1.12
CA ASN A 36 16.47 19.51 2.20
C ASN A 36 15.07 18.90 2.40
N SER A 37 14.52 18.99 3.62
CA SER A 37 13.21 18.46 3.99
C SER A 37 12.03 19.41 3.74
N SER A 38 12.28 20.70 3.39
CA SER A 38 11.24 21.65 2.99
C SER A 38 11.05 21.59 1.47
N ILE A 39 9.95 20.98 1.04
CA ILE A 39 9.65 20.70 -0.36
C ILE A 39 8.83 21.86 -0.93
N THR A 40 9.40 22.59 -1.85
CA THR A 40 8.79 23.76 -2.48
C THR A 40 7.97 23.41 -3.71
N SER A 41 8.39 22.42 -4.48
CA SER A 41 7.70 22.03 -5.70
C SER A 41 7.91 20.56 -6.05
N LEU A 42 6.91 19.96 -6.73
CA LEU A 42 6.93 18.60 -7.25
C LEU A 42 6.57 18.64 -8.74
N CYS A 43 7.29 17.88 -9.55
CA CYS A 43 7.03 17.73 -10.96
C CYS A 43 7.35 16.32 -11.44
N GLN A 44 6.43 15.69 -12.18
CA GLN A 44 6.64 14.37 -12.74
C GLN A 44 6.91 14.46 -14.25
N ASP A 45 7.93 13.77 -14.73
CA ASP A 45 8.25 13.71 -16.17
C ASP A 45 7.49 12.59 -16.90
N ASP A 46 7.80 12.39 -18.18
CA ASP A 46 7.14 11.36 -19.01
C ASP A 46 7.70 9.94 -18.79
N LYS A 47 8.83 9.80 -18.09
CA LYS A 47 9.36 8.53 -17.62
C LYS A 47 8.78 8.13 -16.28
N GLY A 48 8.03 9.03 -15.65
CA GLY A 48 7.46 8.85 -14.32
C GLY A 48 8.38 9.27 -13.19
N LEU A 49 9.61 9.73 -13.45
CA LEU A 49 10.53 10.22 -12.41
C LEU A 49 9.96 11.43 -11.70
N MET A 50 10.10 11.44 -10.37
CA MET A 50 9.64 12.56 -9.55
C MET A 50 10.78 13.53 -9.29
N TRP A 51 10.61 14.76 -9.79
CA TRP A 51 11.49 15.88 -9.59
C TRP A 51 11.01 16.70 -8.40
N ILE A 52 11.86 16.82 -7.39
CA ILE A 52 11.55 17.39 -6.08
C ILE A 52 12.41 18.64 -5.86
N GLY A 53 11.79 19.81 -5.94
CA GLY A 53 12.42 21.09 -5.60
C GLY A 53 12.34 21.34 -4.10
N THR A 54 13.44 21.81 -3.53
CA THR A 54 13.54 22.10 -2.10
C THR A 54 14.10 23.51 -1.85
N CYS A 55 14.11 23.91 -0.59
CA CYS A 55 14.75 25.15 -0.17
C CYS A 55 16.28 25.13 -0.34
N ASP A 56 16.91 23.95 -0.53
CA ASP A 56 18.37 23.81 -0.66
C ASP A 56 18.75 22.71 -1.65
N GLY A 57 18.25 22.75 -2.88
CA GLY A 57 18.60 21.84 -3.96
C GLY A 57 17.44 21.21 -4.67
N LEU A 58 17.78 20.40 -5.66
CA LEU A 58 16.87 19.63 -6.49
C LEU A 58 17.18 18.16 -6.29
N ASN A 59 16.15 17.32 -6.20
CA ASN A 59 16.28 15.89 -6.10
C ASN A 59 15.46 15.21 -7.19
N ILE A 60 15.94 14.04 -7.65
CA ILE A 60 15.20 13.17 -8.57
C ILE A 60 15.00 11.83 -7.86
N TYR A 61 13.76 11.37 -7.80
CA TYR A 61 13.40 10.11 -7.17
C TYR A 61 12.76 9.16 -8.17
N ASP A 62 13.24 7.94 -8.22
CA ASP A 62 12.80 6.88 -9.13
C ASP A 62 11.94 5.78 -8.48
N GLY A 63 11.75 5.86 -7.16
CA GLY A 63 11.07 4.84 -6.36
C GLY A 63 12.02 3.99 -5.51
N GLN A 64 13.32 4.05 -5.77
CA GLN A 64 14.38 3.32 -5.05
C GLN A 64 15.48 4.26 -4.56
N GLU A 65 16.02 5.09 -5.44
CA GLU A 65 17.14 5.98 -5.17
C GLU A 65 16.76 7.44 -5.34
N ILE A 66 17.44 8.32 -4.61
CA ILE A 66 17.35 9.78 -4.73
C ILE A 66 18.68 10.31 -5.25
N GLU A 67 18.64 10.93 -6.41
CA GLU A 67 19.78 11.65 -6.99
C GLU A 67 19.68 13.14 -6.59
N GLU A 68 20.73 13.67 -5.95
CA GLU A 68 20.75 15.04 -5.45
C GLU A 68 21.55 15.98 -6.38
N PHE A 69 20.98 17.17 -6.64
CA PHE A 69 21.63 18.26 -7.38
C PHE A 69 21.67 19.52 -6.53
N LYS A 70 22.88 19.95 -6.16
CA LYS A 70 23.14 21.23 -5.48
C LYS A 70 24.11 22.09 -6.28
N THR A 71 24.06 23.40 -6.07
CA THR A 71 25.11 24.31 -6.49
C THR A 71 26.39 23.94 -5.72
N ARG A 72 27.39 23.42 -6.42
CA ARG A 72 28.74 23.24 -5.89
C ARG A 72 29.60 24.36 -6.46
N ASP A 73 30.76 24.62 -5.86
CA ASP A 73 31.72 25.73 -6.18
C ASP A 73 32.18 25.88 -7.64
N LYS A 74 31.48 25.27 -8.59
CA LYS A 74 31.71 25.40 -10.02
C LYS A 74 30.53 26.10 -10.67
N GLU A 75 30.83 27.06 -11.55
CA GLU A 75 29.90 27.94 -12.26
C GLU A 75 28.78 27.28 -13.08
N ASP A 76 28.76 25.95 -13.21
CA ASP A 76 27.90 25.22 -14.15
C ASP A 76 26.61 24.63 -13.55
N TYR A 77 26.30 24.93 -12.29
CA TYR A 77 25.08 24.43 -11.63
C TYR A 77 24.01 25.51 -11.42
N LEU A 78 22.98 25.19 -10.65
CA LEU A 78 21.84 26.06 -10.38
C LEU A 78 22.29 27.42 -9.85
N SER A 79 21.64 28.51 -10.27
CA SER A 79 21.93 29.88 -9.79
C SER A 79 21.33 30.19 -8.41
N GLY A 80 21.49 29.28 -7.47
CA GLY A 80 20.91 29.29 -6.14
C GLY A 80 20.28 27.93 -5.85
N ASN A 81 20.33 27.50 -4.58
CA ASN A 81 19.84 26.17 -4.24
C ASN A 81 18.33 26.12 -4.06
N GLN A 82 17.66 27.23 -3.75
CA GLN A 82 16.22 27.26 -3.59
C GLN A 82 15.52 27.14 -4.96
N ILE A 83 14.70 26.09 -5.10
CA ILE A 83 13.93 25.81 -6.31
C ILE A 83 12.45 26.13 -6.01
N ASP A 84 11.94 27.25 -6.50
CA ASP A 84 10.57 27.70 -6.22
C ASP A 84 9.52 26.95 -7.05
N ASN A 85 9.85 26.56 -8.29
CA ASN A 85 8.93 25.83 -9.17
C ASN A 85 9.71 25.02 -10.21
N ILE A 86 9.10 23.91 -10.65
CA ILE A 86 9.65 23.01 -11.69
C ILE A 86 8.59 22.77 -12.75
N ILE A 87 8.95 22.91 -14.04
CA ILE A 87 8.09 22.52 -15.16
C ILE A 87 8.87 21.62 -16.12
N TYR A 88 8.32 20.46 -16.42
CA TYR A 88 8.78 19.58 -17.48
C TYR A 88 8.02 19.86 -18.77
N THR A 89 8.72 20.22 -19.86
CA THR A 89 8.10 20.59 -21.14
C THR A 89 8.20 19.52 -22.23
N GLY A 90 8.60 18.29 -21.85
CA GLY A 90 8.80 17.16 -22.77
C GLY A 90 10.21 17.09 -23.33
N ASN A 91 10.53 15.95 -23.96
CA ASN A 91 11.83 15.71 -24.60
C ASN A 91 13.05 15.93 -23.68
N ASP A 92 12.96 15.47 -22.41
CA ASP A 92 14.00 15.62 -21.38
C ASP A 92 14.40 17.10 -21.11
N THR A 93 13.46 18.05 -21.31
CA THR A 93 13.66 19.48 -21.07
C THR A 93 12.91 19.93 -19.83
N TYR A 94 13.65 20.48 -18.87
CA TYR A 94 13.15 20.94 -17.59
C TYR A 94 13.43 22.41 -17.37
N TRP A 95 12.51 23.09 -16.68
CA TRP A 95 12.63 24.51 -16.33
C TRP A 95 12.51 24.64 -14.82
N PHE A 96 13.50 25.35 -14.23
CA PHE A 96 13.57 25.60 -12.80
C PHE A 96 13.48 27.10 -12.54
N GLN A 97 12.52 27.47 -11.71
CA GLN A 97 12.45 28.83 -11.18
C GLN A 97 13.26 28.89 -9.90
N THR A 98 14.21 29.81 -9.86
CA THR A 98 14.93 30.20 -8.64
C THR A 98 14.72 31.68 -8.39
N TYR A 99 15.07 32.17 -7.21
CA TYR A 99 14.99 33.61 -6.91
C TYR A 99 15.84 34.46 -7.88
N TYR A 100 16.96 33.92 -8.38
CA TYR A 100 17.95 34.66 -9.16
C TYR A 100 17.78 34.55 -10.67
N SER A 101 17.19 33.49 -11.17
CA SER A 101 17.02 33.26 -12.61
C SER A 101 16.00 32.19 -12.93
N LEU A 102 15.60 32.11 -14.18
CA LEU A 102 14.97 30.94 -14.78
C LEU A 102 16.04 30.10 -15.44
N ILE A 103 16.06 28.79 -15.17
CA ILE A 103 17.04 27.83 -15.65
C ILE A 103 16.37 26.82 -16.56
N ARG A 104 16.93 26.56 -17.72
CA ARG A 104 16.55 25.46 -18.60
C ARG A 104 17.64 24.39 -18.54
N LEU A 105 17.26 23.17 -18.22
CA LEU A 105 18.10 21.97 -18.29
C LEU A 105 17.61 21.12 -19.48
N ASP A 106 18.51 20.80 -20.38
CA ASP A 106 18.34 19.73 -21.38
C ASP A 106 19.13 18.51 -20.90
N ARG A 107 18.42 17.48 -20.46
CA ARG A 107 19.07 16.29 -19.87
C ARG A 107 19.70 15.37 -20.91
N LYS A 108 19.29 15.45 -22.19
CA LYS A 108 19.92 14.68 -23.28
C LYS A 108 21.36 15.13 -23.53
N THR A 109 21.56 16.44 -23.53
CA THR A 109 22.88 17.06 -23.78
C THR A 109 23.54 17.48 -22.47
N ASN A 110 22.87 17.34 -21.35
CA ASN A 110 23.25 17.82 -20.02
C ASN A 110 23.63 19.31 -20.02
N SER A 111 22.98 20.10 -20.89
CA SER A 111 23.24 21.52 -21.05
C SER A 111 22.31 22.37 -20.21
N ILE A 112 22.87 23.41 -19.58
CA ILE A 112 22.15 24.36 -18.73
C ILE A 112 22.17 25.73 -19.41
N THR A 113 21.01 26.35 -19.56
CA THR A 113 20.84 27.73 -20.06
C THR A 113 20.16 28.56 -18.98
N ARG A 114 20.70 29.74 -18.69
CA ARG A 114 20.18 30.68 -17.68
C ARG A 114 19.57 31.92 -18.35
N PHE A 115 18.41 32.32 -17.84
CA PHE A 115 17.67 33.51 -18.28
C PHE A 115 17.55 34.49 -17.09
N ASN A 116 18.55 35.37 -16.96
CA ASN A 116 18.69 36.28 -15.80
C ASN A 116 17.67 37.43 -15.84
N GLU A 117 16.99 37.67 -16.95
CA GLU A 117 15.87 38.59 -17.07
C GLU A 117 14.63 38.15 -16.27
N PHE A 118 14.54 36.87 -15.91
CA PHE A 118 13.47 36.32 -15.06
C PHE A 118 14.01 36.10 -13.65
N GLN A 119 14.00 37.16 -12.87
CA GLN A 119 14.36 37.14 -11.44
C GLN A 119 13.10 37.35 -10.58
N LYS A 120 13.18 36.95 -9.30
CA LYS A 120 12.10 37.00 -8.30
C LYS A 120 10.97 36.04 -8.64
N LEU A 121 9.85 36.19 -7.95
CA LEU A 121 8.68 35.33 -8.16
C LEU A 121 7.90 35.76 -9.40
N PHE A 122 7.57 34.82 -10.24
CA PHE A 122 6.69 34.96 -11.38
C PHE A 122 5.86 33.68 -11.59
N LEU A 123 4.80 33.76 -12.37
CA LEU A 123 4.00 32.60 -12.69
C LEU A 123 4.51 31.97 -13.98
N MET A 124 4.69 30.65 -14.00
CA MET A 124 5.04 29.91 -15.19
C MET A 124 4.18 28.67 -15.35
N ASN A 125 3.85 28.34 -16.58
CA ASN A 125 3.16 27.11 -16.96
C ASN A 125 3.47 26.78 -18.41
N LYS A 126 3.11 25.58 -18.87
CA LYS A 126 3.30 25.13 -20.24
C LYS A 126 1.97 24.92 -20.95
N ASP A 127 1.97 25.08 -22.25
CA ASP A 127 0.86 24.67 -23.10
C ASP A 127 0.90 23.14 -23.39
N ASN A 128 -0.11 22.63 -24.10
CA ASN A 128 -0.21 21.20 -24.43
C ASN A 128 0.87 20.73 -25.42
N HIS A 129 1.58 21.65 -26.08
CA HIS A 129 2.71 21.37 -26.97
C HIS A 129 4.09 21.52 -26.28
N GLY A 130 4.07 21.73 -24.96
CA GLY A 130 5.30 21.91 -24.16
C GLY A 130 6.02 23.24 -24.44
N THR A 131 5.29 24.31 -24.79
CA THR A 131 5.83 25.67 -24.86
C THR A 131 5.70 26.31 -23.50
N LEU A 132 6.81 26.80 -22.93
CA LEU A 132 6.77 27.50 -21.64
C LEU A 132 6.21 28.90 -21.80
N PHE A 133 5.28 29.28 -20.91
CA PHE A 133 4.72 30.63 -20.78
C PHE A 133 5.00 31.20 -19.40
N ILE A 134 5.16 32.54 -19.33
CA ILE A 134 5.46 33.26 -18.10
C ILE A 134 4.62 34.52 -18.03
N ILE A 135 4.06 34.79 -16.84
CA ILE A 135 3.43 36.07 -16.48
C ILE A 135 4.21 36.66 -15.31
N LYS A 136 4.91 37.80 -15.54
CA LYS A 136 5.65 38.52 -14.52
C LYS A 136 5.35 40.01 -14.48
N ASP A 137 4.84 40.54 -15.58
CA ASP A 137 4.58 41.98 -15.73
C ASP A 137 3.09 42.24 -16.08
N THR A 138 2.58 43.38 -15.63
CA THR A 138 1.21 43.79 -15.97
C THR A 138 0.99 43.88 -17.47
N ASN A 139 -0.12 43.32 -17.95
CA ASN A 139 -0.54 43.30 -19.35
C ASN A 139 0.49 42.64 -20.28
N CYS A 140 1.21 41.65 -19.83
CA CYS A 140 2.29 41.06 -20.57
C CYS A 140 2.43 39.55 -20.29
N ILE A 141 2.50 38.78 -21.36
CA ILE A 141 2.73 37.35 -21.36
C ILE A 141 3.99 37.06 -22.18
N TYR A 142 4.89 36.27 -21.64
CA TYR A 142 6.12 35.81 -22.32
C TYR A 142 5.94 34.33 -22.68
N TYR A 143 6.48 33.92 -23.86
CA TYR A 143 6.59 32.52 -24.23
C TYR A 143 7.96 32.21 -24.80
N PHE A 144 8.43 30.98 -24.57
CA PHE A 144 9.71 30.53 -25.09
C PHE A 144 9.59 30.11 -26.56
N HIS A 145 10.25 30.85 -27.45
CA HIS A 145 10.31 30.56 -28.88
C HIS A 145 11.40 29.52 -29.16
N LYS A 146 10.99 28.26 -29.37
CA LYS A 146 11.93 27.11 -29.44
C LYS A 146 12.99 27.24 -30.53
N LYS A 147 12.59 27.72 -31.73
CA LYS A 147 13.47 27.85 -32.90
C LYS A 147 14.55 28.92 -32.72
N GLU A 148 14.24 30.02 -32.07
CA GLU A 148 15.17 31.12 -31.83
C GLU A 148 15.90 31.01 -30.48
N GLY A 149 15.40 30.18 -29.57
CA GLY A 149 15.99 29.96 -28.23
C GLY A 149 15.85 31.15 -27.28
N ILE A 150 14.87 32.03 -27.51
CA ILE A 150 14.63 33.29 -26.75
C ILE A 150 13.18 33.38 -26.27
N PHE A 151 12.95 34.21 -25.28
CA PHE A 151 11.59 34.60 -24.88
C PHE A 151 11.05 35.72 -25.73
N LYS A 152 9.83 35.55 -26.25
CA LYS A 152 9.06 36.58 -26.97
C LYS A 152 7.91 37.09 -26.09
N LYS A 153 7.60 38.38 -26.24
CA LYS A 153 6.61 39.10 -25.45
C LYS A 153 5.33 39.28 -26.25
N ILE A 154 4.17 38.96 -25.63
CA ILE A 154 2.85 39.25 -26.12
C ILE A 154 2.23 40.32 -25.22
N ASN A 155 1.84 41.47 -25.82
CA ASN A 155 1.09 42.49 -25.09
C ASN A 155 -0.38 42.13 -25.05
N VAL A 156 -0.97 42.15 -23.89
CA VAL A 156 -2.39 41.85 -23.62
C VAL A 156 -2.98 42.97 -22.78
N THR A 157 -4.29 43.13 -22.76
CA THR A 157 -4.97 44.13 -21.94
C THR A 157 -5.78 43.50 -20.82
N GLY A 158 -5.88 44.17 -19.68
CA GLY A 158 -6.72 43.73 -18.55
C GLY A 158 -6.16 42.55 -17.78
N ILE A 159 -4.82 42.48 -17.65
CA ILE A 159 -4.12 41.52 -16.78
C ILE A 159 -3.18 42.28 -15.82
N PRO A 160 -3.68 42.93 -14.74
CA PRO A 160 -2.85 43.51 -13.74
C PRO A 160 -2.17 42.38 -12.90
N ILE A 161 -0.85 42.36 -12.85
CA ILE A 161 -0.09 41.29 -12.19
C ILE A 161 -0.47 41.13 -10.72
N SER A 162 -0.85 42.19 -10.02
CA SER A 162 -1.29 42.15 -8.61
C SER A 162 -2.54 41.32 -8.36
N ASP A 163 -3.34 41.09 -9.38
CA ASP A 163 -4.62 40.41 -9.30
C ASP A 163 -4.55 38.99 -9.83
N VAL A 164 -3.50 38.65 -10.59
CA VAL A 164 -3.34 37.31 -11.14
C VAL A 164 -3.08 36.31 -10.02
N ILE A 165 -3.90 35.26 -9.96
CA ILE A 165 -3.77 34.15 -9.01
C ILE A 165 -2.95 33.03 -9.66
N THR A 166 -3.38 32.59 -10.85
CA THR A 166 -2.71 31.53 -11.63
C THR A 166 -3.12 31.62 -13.09
N PHE A 167 -2.43 30.86 -13.93
CA PHE A 167 -2.87 30.59 -15.30
C PHE A 167 -2.59 29.13 -15.68
N PHE A 168 -3.37 28.59 -16.61
CA PHE A 168 -3.26 27.22 -17.08
C PHE A 168 -3.76 27.10 -18.53
N PHE A 169 -3.53 25.94 -19.13
CA PHE A 169 -4.03 25.60 -20.46
C PHE A 169 -5.03 24.47 -20.37
N ASP A 170 -6.18 24.59 -20.97
CA ASP A 170 -7.20 23.54 -21.02
C ASP A 170 -6.91 22.51 -22.13
N LYS A 171 -7.72 21.45 -22.21
CA LYS A 171 -7.59 20.39 -23.22
C LYS A 171 -7.58 20.88 -24.68
N ASN A 172 -8.20 22.02 -24.95
CA ASN A 172 -8.24 22.63 -26.24
C ASN A 172 -7.07 23.60 -26.47
N ASN A 173 -6.08 23.57 -25.62
CA ASN A 173 -4.92 24.48 -25.63
C ASN A 173 -5.29 25.97 -25.52
N ARG A 174 -6.40 26.29 -24.83
CA ARG A 174 -6.76 27.65 -24.52
C ARG A 174 -6.13 28.09 -23.22
N MET A 175 -5.54 29.27 -23.19
CA MET A 175 -4.94 29.87 -22.01
C MET A 175 -6.01 30.54 -21.14
N TRP A 176 -6.10 30.10 -19.89
CA TRP A 176 -6.95 30.72 -18.88
C TRP A 176 -6.08 31.47 -17.88
N VAL A 177 -6.41 32.73 -17.63
CA VAL A 177 -5.78 33.58 -16.61
C VAL A 177 -6.81 33.86 -15.54
N MET A 178 -6.59 33.30 -14.32
CA MET A 178 -7.47 33.44 -13.18
C MET A 178 -7.01 34.62 -12.33
N MET A 179 -7.91 35.54 -12.04
CA MET A 179 -7.63 36.73 -11.25
C MET A 179 -8.63 36.85 -10.10
N LYS A 180 -8.33 37.66 -9.11
CA LYS A 180 -9.14 37.81 -7.89
C LYS A 180 -10.60 38.15 -8.16
N GLY A 181 -10.87 39.02 -9.10
CA GLY A 181 -12.24 39.52 -9.41
C GLY A 181 -12.82 39.05 -10.72
N TYR A 182 -12.05 38.49 -11.62
CA TYR A 182 -12.49 38.07 -12.97
C TYR A 182 -11.46 37.10 -13.58
N ASN A 183 -11.76 36.60 -14.76
CA ASN A 183 -10.86 35.73 -15.50
C ASN A 183 -10.77 36.17 -16.99
N ARG A 184 -9.72 35.70 -17.66
CA ARG A 184 -9.52 35.87 -19.08
C ARG A 184 -9.26 34.50 -19.72
N CYS A 185 -9.78 34.31 -20.93
CA CYS A 185 -9.53 33.13 -21.74
C CYS A 185 -9.04 33.55 -23.11
N TYR A 186 -8.04 32.85 -23.63
CA TYR A 186 -7.45 33.14 -24.95
C TYR A 186 -7.27 31.86 -25.73
N ASP A 187 -7.62 31.91 -27.04
CA ASP A 187 -7.17 30.91 -28.01
C ASP A 187 -5.72 31.23 -28.43
N LEU A 188 -4.90 30.22 -28.52
CA LEU A 188 -3.53 30.32 -29.03
C LEU A 188 -3.54 30.10 -30.53
N GLN A 189 -3.00 31.06 -31.28
CA GLN A 189 -2.76 30.94 -32.71
C GLN A 189 -1.27 31.01 -32.98
N GLN A 190 -0.72 29.94 -33.58
CA GLN A 190 0.70 29.88 -33.95
C GLN A 190 0.82 30.01 -35.48
N ASP A 191 1.68 30.94 -35.91
CA ASP A 191 2.05 31.06 -37.31
C ASP A 191 2.91 29.84 -37.73
N PRO A 192 2.52 29.11 -38.79
CA PRO A 192 3.22 27.88 -39.18
C PRO A 192 4.65 28.12 -39.70
N LEU A 193 4.97 29.32 -40.20
CA LEU A 193 6.28 29.64 -40.77
C LEU A 193 7.24 30.23 -39.74
N THR A 194 6.74 31.16 -38.95
CA THR A 194 7.56 31.91 -37.99
C THR A 194 7.51 31.31 -36.59
N GLU A 195 6.56 30.40 -36.31
CA GLU A 195 6.28 29.83 -34.98
C GLU A 195 5.88 30.90 -33.94
N ASN A 196 5.58 32.15 -34.39
CA ASN A 196 5.11 33.19 -33.50
C ASN A 196 3.70 32.90 -32.98
N ILE A 197 3.51 33.12 -31.67
CA ILE A 197 2.21 32.90 -30.99
C ILE A 197 1.49 34.23 -30.81
N THR A 198 0.20 34.23 -31.11
CA THR A 198 -0.72 35.32 -30.83
C THR A 198 -1.87 34.81 -29.98
N LEU A 199 -2.43 35.68 -29.13
CA LEU A 199 -3.52 35.35 -28.22
C LEU A 199 -4.80 36.08 -28.65
N VAL A 200 -5.86 35.32 -28.92
CA VAL A 200 -7.16 35.85 -29.28
C VAL A 200 -8.13 35.68 -28.11
N SER A 201 -8.65 36.80 -27.60
CA SER A 201 -9.55 36.81 -26.45
C SER A 201 -10.86 36.08 -26.73
N GLN A 202 -11.27 35.24 -25.79
CA GLN A 202 -12.50 34.44 -25.83
C GLN A 202 -13.34 34.66 -24.56
N LYS A 203 -14.64 34.34 -24.63
CA LYS A 203 -15.50 34.31 -23.45
C LYS A 203 -15.22 33.02 -22.65
N SER A 204 -14.86 33.15 -21.39
CA SER A 204 -14.57 32.03 -20.51
C SER A 204 -15.81 31.20 -20.14
N GLY A 205 -16.97 31.85 -19.99
CA GLY A 205 -18.19 31.24 -19.47
C GLY A 205 -18.19 30.98 -17.98
N LEU A 206 -17.08 31.27 -17.29
CA LEU A 206 -16.99 31.20 -15.82
C LEU A 206 -17.26 32.62 -15.27
N ASP A 207 -18.40 32.77 -14.61
CA ASP A 207 -18.76 33.96 -13.84
C ASP A 207 -18.71 33.59 -12.33
N HIS A 208 -17.91 34.32 -11.58
CA HIS A 208 -17.88 34.20 -10.12
C HIS A 208 -18.28 35.52 -9.48
N HIS A 209 -19.17 35.44 -8.49
CA HIS A 209 -19.75 36.63 -7.86
C HIS A 209 -18.89 37.15 -6.70
N THR A 210 -18.06 36.31 -6.10
CA THR A 210 -17.15 36.66 -5.01
C THR A 210 -15.70 36.60 -5.49
N PRO A 211 -14.81 37.45 -4.93
CA PRO A 211 -13.39 37.37 -5.24
C PRO A 211 -12.78 36.02 -4.87
N LEU A 212 -11.88 35.54 -5.72
CA LEU A 212 -11.19 34.28 -5.54
C LEU A 212 -9.98 34.44 -4.59
N ILE A 213 -9.73 33.40 -3.78
CA ILE A 213 -8.50 33.26 -2.98
C ILE A 213 -7.45 32.47 -3.78
N CYS A 214 -7.86 31.37 -4.38
CA CYS A 214 -7.00 30.49 -5.17
C CYS A 214 -7.78 29.78 -6.25
N SER A 215 -7.07 29.25 -7.26
CA SER A 215 -7.63 28.48 -8.35
C SER A 215 -6.62 27.46 -8.84
N PHE A 216 -7.10 26.25 -9.17
CA PHE A 216 -6.33 25.11 -9.65
C PHE A 216 -7.07 24.49 -10.83
N TYR A 217 -6.33 23.79 -11.68
CA TYR A 217 -6.89 23.12 -12.84
C TYR A 217 -6.38 21.68 -12.90
N ASP A 218 -7.27 20.75 -13.14
CA ASP A 218 -6.96 19.44 -13.68
C ASP A 218 -7.64 19.30 -15.06
N ASP A 219 -7.35 18.23 -15.77
CA ASP A 219 -7.87 18.03 -17.14
C ASP A 219 -9.42 17.95 -17.22
N ALA A 220 -10.14 17.94 -16.11
CA ALA A 220 -11.59 17.83 -16.04
C ALA A 220 -12.29 19.15 -15.70
N ALA A 221 -11.76 19.94 -14.77
CA ALA A 221 -12.42 21.15 -14.26
C ALA A 221 -11.43 22.20 -13.72
N VAL A 222 -11.93 23.42 -13.59
CA VAL A 222 -11.28 24.49 -12.82
C VAL A 222 -11.82 24.46 -11.41
N TYR A 223 -10.97 24.18 -10.44
CA TYR A 223 -11.31 24.27 -9.02
C TYR A 223 -10.92 25.63 -8.51
N TYR A 224 -11.82 26.30 -7.80
CA TYR A 224 -11.51 27.59 -7.22
C TYR A 224 -12.18 27.77 -5.85
N VAL A 225 -11.55 28.57 -5.01
CA VAL A 225 -12.04 28.91 -3.68
C VAL A 225 -12.28 30.41 -3.61
N ASP A 226 -13.45 30.80 -3.13
CA ASP A 226 -13.81 32.19 -2.92
C ASP A 226 -13.38 32.72 -1.52
N LYS A 227 -13.63 34.01 -1.27
CA LYS A 227 -13.30 34.64 0.02
C LYS A 227 -14.05 34.06 1.21
N GLU A 228 -15.15 33.37 0.99
CA GLU A 228 -15.95 32.72 2.03
C GLU A 228 -15.50 31.27 2.27
N TYR A 229 -14.38 30.88 1.65
CA TYR A 229 -13.83 29.52 1.65
C TYR A 229 -14.74 28.46 1.02
N ASN A 230 -15.61 28.86 0.11
CA ASN A 230 -16.40 27.90 -0.67
C ASN A 230 -15.55 27.36 -1.81
N LEU A 231 -15.42 26.03 -1.89
CA LEU A 231 -14.77 25.32 -2.98
C LEU A 231 -15.82 24.98 -4.06
N TYR A 232 -15.51 25.36 -5.29
CA TYR A 232 -16.30 25.06 -6.49
C TYR A 232 -15.49 24.32 -7.54
N ALA A 233 -16.20 23.55 -8.37
CA ALA A 233 -15.68 22.97 -9.60
C ALA A 233 -16.43 23.54 -10.80
N PHE A 234 -15.71 24.20 -11.70
CA PHE A 234 -16.26 24.66 -12.98
C PHE A 234 -15.86 23.72 -14.11
N HIS A 235 -16.82 23.01 -14.66
CA HIS A 235 -16.64 22.10 -15.79
C HIS A 235 -16.62 22.87 -17.12
N ILE A 236 -15.45 22.97 -17.75
CA ILE A 236 -15.22 23.81 -18.93
C ILE A 236 -16.12 23.45 -20.12
N GLU A 237 -16.34 22.15 -20.37
CA GLU A 237 -17.12 21.67 -21.49
C GLU A 237 -18.62 21.95 -21.32
N SER A 238 -19.17 21.62 -20.18
CA SER A 238 -20.59 21.79 -19.86
C SER A 238 -20.95 23.20 -19.40
N LYS A 239 -19.95 24.04 -19.08
CA LYS A 239 -20.09 25.37 -18.48
C LYS A 239 -20.91 25.37 -17.18
N LYS A 240 -20.91 24.25 -16.45
CA LYS A 240 -21.60 24.11 -15.18
C LYS A 240 -20.65 24.39 -14.04
N ASN A 241 -21.16 25.13 -13.05
CA ASN A 241 -20.48 25.38 -11.79
C ASN A 241 -21.13 24.52 -10.70
N GLU A 242 -20.33 23.75 -9.98
CA GLU A 242 -20.76 22.84 -8.92
C GLU A 242 -20.14 23.29 -7.60
N PHE A 243 -20.98 23.48 -6.58
CA PHE A 243 -20.51 23.67 -5.21
C PHE A 243 -20.06 22.33 -4.62
N ILE A 244 -18.85 22.29 -4.06
CA ILE A 244 -18.28 21.08 -3.49
C ILE A 244 -18.42 21.10 -1.95
N ALA A 245 -17.83 22.09 -1.28
CA ALA A 245 -17.86 22.20 0.18
C ALA A 245 -17.44 23.60 0.63
N ASN A 246 -17.79 23.95 1.88
CA ASN A 246 -17.20 25.09 2.57
C ASN A 246 -16.05 24.61 3.46
N LEU A 247 -14.86 25.19 3.30
CA LEU A 247 -13.63 24.82 3.99
C LEU A 247 -13.38 25.68 5.25
N GLY A 248 -14.16 26.75 5.45
CA GLY A 248 -13.87 27.79 6.43
C GLY A 248 -13.76 27.32 7.89
N ALA A 249 -14.54 26.30 8.27
CA ALA A 249 -14.47 25.71 9.61
C ALA A 249 -13.20 24.89 9.88
N ASN A 250 -12.50 24.47 8.82
CA ASN A 250 -11.34 23.59 8.89
C ASN A 250 -10.01 24.30 8.58
N ILE A 251 -10.04 25.60 8.25
CA ILE A 251 -8.86 26.40 7.95
C ILE A 251 -8.65 27.41 9.06
N GLN A 252 -7.47 27.41 9.68
CA GLN A 252 -7.13 28.37 10.72
C GLN A 252 -7.00 29.79 10.17
N ALA A 253 -7.26 30.79 11.01
CA ALA A 253 -7.07 32.19 10.65
C ALA A 253 -5.59 32.43 10.25
N HIS A 254 -5.39 33.03 9.06
CA HIS A 254 -4.09 33.30 8.42
C HIS A 254 -3.45 32.13 7.65
N ASP A 255 -3.99 30.93 7.65
CA ASP A 255 -3.49 29.86 6.77
C ASP A 255 -3.93 30.09 5.31
N LYS A 256 -3.16 29.56 4.37
CA LYS A 256 -3.38 29.70 2.95
C LYS A 256 -3.45 28.33 2.29
N ILE A 257 -4.37 28.21 1.35
CA ILE A 257 -4.43 27.04 0.49
C ILE A 257 -3.26 27.10 -0.52
N SER A 258 -2.40 26.10 -0.48
CA SER A 258 -1.24 25.98 -1.38
C SER A 258 -1.59 25.29 -2.68
N SER A 259 -2.43 24.24 -2.62
CA SER A 259 -2.77 23.39 -3.77
C SER A 259 -4.06 22.62 -3.52
N ILE A 260 -4.73 22.23 -4.60
CA ILE A 260 -5.90 21.34 -4.57
C ILE A 260 -5.70 20.28 -5.65
N VAL A 261 -5.91 19.01 -5.28
CA VAL A 261 -5.86 17.87 -6.19
C VAL A 261 -7.12 17.05 -6.05
N LYS A 262 -7.74 16.69 -7.16
CA LYS A 262 -8.82 15.69 -7.19
C LYS A 262 -8.23 14.30 -7.36
N TYR A 263 -8.61 13.41 -6.46
CA TYR A 263 -8.19 12.02 -6.46
C TYR A 263 -9.42 11.11 -6.31
N HIS A 264 -9.80 10.43 -7.39
CA HIS A 264 -11.09 9.74 -7.51
C HIS A 264 -12.30 10.64 -7.18
N ASP A 265 -13.12 10.25 -6.22
CA ASP A 265 -14.27 11.05 -5.76
C ASP A 265 -13.94 11.97 -4.57
N SER A 266 -12.65 12.08 -4.21
CA SER A 266 -12.15 12.87 -3.09
C SER A 266 -11.33 14.06 -3.56
N PHE A 267 -11.18 15.05 -2.67
CA PHE A 267 -10.27 16.18 -2.88
C PHE A 267 -9.22 16.23 -1.78
N PHE A 268 -8.01 16.60 -2.16
CA PHE A 268 -6.90 16.90 -1.26
C PHE A 268 -6.62 18.38 -1.33
N VAL A 269 -6.65 19.06 -0.20
CA VAL A 269 -6.42 20.50 -0.07
C VAL A 269 -5.21 20.73 0.81
N GLY A 270 -4.10 21.18 0.24
CA GLY A 270 -2.88 21.51 0.95
C GLY A 270 -3.00 22.87 1.65
N LEU A 271 -2.60 22.94 2.90
CA LEU A 271 -2.54 24.13 3.72
C LEU A 271 -1.10 24.48 4.02
N MET A 272 -0.73 25.76 3.92
CA MET A 272 0.67 26.19 4.10
C MET A 272 1.19 26.02 5.54
N MET A 273 0.30 25.94 6.53
CA MET A 273 0.66 25.77 7.95
C MET A 273 0.15 24.46 8.55
N ASP A 274 -1.04 23.99 8.16
CA ASP A 274 -1.77 22.93 8.87
C ASP A 274 -1.89 21.59 8.09
N GLY A 275 -1.02 21.30 7.16
CA GLY A 275 -0.96 20.00 6.47
C GLY A 275 -1.96 19.85 5.33
N VAL A 276 -2.77 18.79 5.33
CA VAL A 276 -3.68 18.44 4.23
C VAL A 276 -5.06 18.12 4.75
N LEU A 277 -6.09 18.75 4.16
CA LEU A 277 -7.48 18.34 4.31
C LEU A 277 -7.85 17.35 3.21
N THR A 278 -8.58 16.31 3.57
CA THR A 278 -9.23 15.39 2.62
C THR A 278 -10.73 15.61 2.67
N LEU A 279 -11.36 15.66 1.50
CA LEU A 279 -12.81 15.76 1.34
C LEU A 279 -13.28 14.45 0.69
N GLU A 280 -13.97 13.62 1.43
CA GLU A 280 -14.49 12.33 0.95
C GLU A 280 -16.00 12.39 0.74
N LYS A 281 -16.48 12.02 -0.46
CA LYS A 281 -17.91 12.03 -0.77
C LYS A 281 -18.62 10.89 -0.06
N GLN A 282 -19.62 11.20 0.77
CA GLN A 282 -20.38 10.19 1.50
C GLN A 282 -21.37 9.45 0.58
N LYS A 283 -21.36 8.12 0.68
CA LYS A 283 -22.33 7.27 -0.03
C LYS A 283 -23.74 7.54 0.52
N GLY A 284 -24.62 8.08 -0.32
CA GLY A 284 -26.05 8.28 0.02
C GLY A 284 -26.48 9.72 0.23
N SER A 285 -25.72 10.59 0.88
CA SER A 285 -26.04 12.02 1.03
C SER A 285 -25.52 12.90 -0.10
N GLY A 286 -24.42 12.47 -0.73
CA GLY A 286 -23.72 13.28 -1.72
C GLY A 286 -22.86 14.42 -1.11
N GLU A 287 -22.90 14.58 0.20
CA GLU A 287 -22.11 15.58 0.93
C GLU A 287 -20.66 15.11 1.11
N TYR A 288 -19.74 16.07 1.28
CA TYR A 288 -18.34 15.78 1.54
C TYR A 288 -18.02 15.84 3.04
N GLN A 289 -17.44 14.77 3.55
CA GLN A 289 -16.86 14.74 4.89
C GLN A 289 -15.43 15.28 4.80
N ILE A 290 -15.10 16.25 5.64
CA ILE A 290 -13.77 16.87 5.69
C ILE A 290 -12.99 16.27 6.87
N GLN A 291 -11.77 15.81 6.59
CA GLN A 291 -10.84 15.26 7.59
C GLN A 291 -9.45 15.82 7.36
N THR A 292 -8.60 15.81 8.40
CA THR A 292 -7.20 16.22 8.29
C THR A 292 -6.32 14.98 8.27
N LEU A 293 -5.38 14.91 7.31
CA LEU A 293 -4.37 13.86 7.30
C LEU A 293 -3.40 14.04 8.49
N PRO A 294 -2.83 12.94 9.02
CA PRO A 294 -1.90 12.98 10.16
C PRO A 294 -0.50 13.48 9.74
N ILE A 295 -0.44 14.66 9.12
CA ILE A 295 0.78 15.36 8.72
C ILE A 295 0.85 16.64 9.56
N ASN A 296 1.83 16.72 10.48
CA ASN A 296 2.02 17.85 11.39
C ASN A 296 2.99 18.88 10.80
N SER A 297 2.77 19.30 9.58
CA SER A 297 3.62 20.25 8.86
C SER A 297 2.84 20.89 7.74
N GLY A 298 3.14 22.15 7.41
CA GLY A 298 2.57 22.80 6.24
C GLY A 298 2.83 22.01 4.96
N THR A 299 1.95 22.16 3.99
CA THR A 299 2.05 21.52 2.68
C THR A 299 2.19 22.57 1.59
N PHE A 300 3.28 22.51 0.83
CA PHE A 300 3.56 23.50 -0.22
C PHE A 300 3.18 22.98 -1.62
N SER A 301 3.22 21.68 -1.84
CA SER A 301 2.93 21.10 -3.13
C SER A 301 2.14 19.79 -3.02
N LEU A 302 1.08 19.67 -3.83
CA LEU A 302 0.33 18.43 -4.03
C LEU A 302 0.26 18.15 -5.51
N ILE A 303 0.57 16.93 -5.92
CA ILE A 303 0.31 16.48 -7.29
C ILE A 303 -0.24 15.05 -7.31
N LYS A 304 -1.13 14.77 -8.24
CA LYS A 304 -1.55 13.42 -8.56
C LYS A 304 -0.51 12.80 -9.48
N ASP A 305 -0.11 11.56 -9.17
CA ASP A 305 0.76 10.79 -10.06
C ASP A 305 0.07 10.53 -11.41
N ARG A 306 0.82 10.61 -12.50
CA ARG A 306 0.31 10.44 -13.87
C ARG A 306 0.14 8.99 -14.27
N PHE A 307 0.85 8.08 -13.62
CA PHE A 307 0.96 6.68 -13.98
C PHE A 307 0.45 5.73 -12.89
N GLN A 308 0.70 6.06 -11.64
CA GLN A 308 0.32 5.26 -10.48
C GLN A 308 -0.83 5.93 -9.73
N ASP A 309 -1.61 5.14 -9.02
CA ASP A 309 -2.76 5.63 -8.26
C ASP A 309 -2.34 6.18 -6.89
N VAL A 310 -1.58 7.27 -6.91
CA VAL A 310 -1.05 7.93 -5.71
C VAL A 310 -1.15 9.45 -5.79
N VAL A 311 -1.16 10.10 -4.62
CA VAL A 311 -1.02 11.55 -4.45
C VAL A 311 0.30 11.82 -3.74
N TRP A 312 1.11 12.70 -4.32
CA TRP A 312 2.35 13.18 -3.75
C TRP A 312 2.10 14.42 -2.91
N ILE A 313 2.69 14.47 -1.71
CA ILE A 313 2.52 15.54 -0.74
C ILE A 313 3.90 16.05 -0.34
N GLY A 314 4.24 17.26 -0.77
CA GLY A 314 5.48 17.94 -0.41
C GLY A 314 5.26 18.87 0.79
N THR A 315 6.00 18.64 1.88
CA THR A 315 5.80 19.31 3.17
C THR A 315 6.90 20.32 3.51
N ASP A 316 6.63 21.20 4.46
CA ASP A 316 7.61 22.11 5.04
C ASP A 316 8.34 21.44 6.22
N GLY A 317 9.45 20.78 5.94
CA GLY A 317 10.34 20.23 6.95
C GLY A 317 10.11 18.75 7.32
N GLN A 318 9.14 18.06 6.72
CA GLN A 318 8.94 16.61 6.90
C GLN A 318 9.18 15.80 5.60
N GLY A 319 9.71 16.42 4.56
CA GLY A 319 10.00 15.77 3.29
C GLY A 319 8.74 15.46 2.48
N VAL A 320 8.74 14.33 1.78
CA VAL A 320 7.70 13.92 0.85
C VAL A 320 6.91 12.75 1.39
N TYR A 321 5.60 12.83 1.31
CA TYR A 321 4.68 11.73 1.57
C TYR A 321 4.00 11.28 0.29
N LEU A 322 3.70 9.98 0.24
CA LEU A 322 2.80 9.35 -0.73
C LEU A 322 1.52 8.96 -0.03
N TYR A 323 0.41 9.39 -0.58
CA TYR A 323 -0.90 8.83 -0.24
C TYR A 323 -1.33 7.89 -1.36
N SER A 324 -1.65 6.66 -1.01
CA SER A 324 -2.28 5.71 -1.93
C SER A 324 -3.62 5.24 -1.36
N ASN A 325 -4.56 4.93 -2.25
CA ASN A 325 -5.82 4.36 -1.82
C ASN A 325 -5.63 2.85 -1.67
N PRO A 326 -5.68 2.28 -0.46
CA PRO A 326 -5.42 0.87 -0.28
C PRO A 326 -6.56 0.04 -0.90
N LEU A 327 -6.20 -1.05 -1.60
CA LEU A 327 -7.15 -2.08 -2.05
C LEU A 327 -7.83 -2.75 -0.86
N TYR A 328 -7.16 -2.74 0.29
CA TYR A 328 -7.60 -3.36 1.53
C TYR A 328 -7.50 -2.34 2.67
N SER A 329 -8.58 -2.16 3.40
CA SER A 329 -8.55 -1.48 4.69
C SER A 329 -7.98 -2.45 5.73
N ILE A 330 -6.80 -2.14 6.27
CA ILE A 330 -6.12 -2.95 7.29
C ILE A 330 -6.16 -2.19 8.61
N LYS A 331 -6.86 -2.73 9.60
CA LYS A 331 -6.95 -2.14 10.95
C LYS A 331 -6.20 -2.99 11.96
N SER A 332 -5.15 -2.45 12.55
CA SER A 332 -4.42 -3.09 13.66
C SER A 332 -5.01 -2.64 15.01
N VAL A 333 -5.31 -3.60 15.88
CA VAL A 333 -5.83 -3.37 17.22
C VAL A 333 -4.86 -3.95 18.24
N VAL A 334 -4.21 -3.09 19.00
CA VAL A 334 -3.29 -3.47 20.08
C VAL A 334 -4.09 -3.53 21.39
N LEU A 335 -4.28 -4.72 21.96
CA LEU A 335 -5.23 -4.96 23.05
C LEU A 335 -4.80 -4.36 24.39
N ASN A 336 -3.52 -4.31 24.69
CA ASN A 336 -3.03 -3.69 25.94
C ASN A 336 -3.30 -2.18 26.03
N ASN A 337 -3.55 -1.51 24.90
CA ASN A 337 -3.99 -0.11 24.88
C ASN A 337 -5.44 0.09 25.35
N TYR A 338 -6.25 -0.98 25.36
CA TYR A 338 -7.68 -0.93 25.71
C TYR A 338 -7.98 -1.60 27.05
N THR A 339 -7.18 -2.57 27.47
CA THR A 339 -7.34 -3.27 28.75
C THR A 339 -5.99 -3.78 29.25
N GLU A 340 -5.61 -3.34 30.42
CA GLU A 340 -4.36 -3.75 31.10
C GLU A 340 -4.30 -5.26 31.45
N LYS A 341 -5.43 -5.97 31.27
CA LYS A 341 -5.50 -7.39 31.61
C LYS A 341 -5.20 -8.34 30.45
N ILE A 342 -5.02 -7.82 29.23
CA ILE A 342 -4.71 -8.65 28.06
C ILE A 342 -3.31 -8.35 27.55
N GLU A 343 -2.34 -9.11 28.06
CA GLU A 343 -0.91 -8.99 27.70
C GLU A 343 -0.38 -10.24 26.98
N ARG A 344 -1.18 -11.30 26.90
CA ARG A 344 -0.77 -12.58 26.32
C ARG A 344 -1.22 -12.69 24.86
N PRO A 345 -0.47 -13.45 24.04
CA PRO A 345 -0.78 -13.63 22.63
C PRO A 345 -2.21 -14.10 22.38
N VAL A 346 -2.83 -13.53 21.34
CA VAL A 346 -4.12 -13.97 20.83
C VAL A 346 -3.94 -15.28 20.06
N ARG A 347 -4.73 -16.31 20.41
CA ARG A 347 -4.66 -17.65 19.83
C ARG A 347 -5.95 -18.09 19.14
N ALA A 348 -7.08 -17.53 19.53
CA ALA A 348 -8.38 -17.85 18.97
C ALA A 348 -9.19 -16.59 18.68
N LEU A 349 -9.89 -16.57 17.56
CA LEU A 349 -10.75 -15.50 17.12
C LEU A 349 -12.05 -16.08 16.58
N LEU A 350 -13.18 -15.51 16.97
CA LEU A 350 -14.49 -15.85 16.44
C LEU A 350 -15.44 -14.67 16.61
N LEU A 351 -16.16 -14.29 15.57
CA LEU A 351 -17.30 -13.38 15.64
C LEU A 351 -18.57 -14.23 15.50
N ASP A 352 -19.29 -14.39 16.60
CA ASP A 352 -20.44 -15.28 16.65
C ASP A 352 -21.71 -14.67 16.00
N LYS A 353 -22.76 -15.47 15.91
CA LYS A 353 -24.05 -15.06 15.32
C LYS A 353 -24.75 -13.90 16.05
N GLU A 354 -24.42 -13.66 17.33
CA GLU A 354 -24.90 -12.52 18.11
C GLU A 354 -24.00 -11.29 17.96
N ARG A 355 -23.04 -11.31 17.01
CA ARG A 355 -22.01 -10.27 16.79
C ARG A 355 -21.14 -10.01 18.01
N THR A 356 -20.98 -11.00 18.88
CA THR A 356 -20.01 -10.98 19.96
C THR A 356 -18.65 -11.48 19.44
N PHE A 357 -17.61 -10.66 19.57
CA PHE A 357 -16.26 -11.03 19.16
C PHE A 357 -15.54 -11.69 20.33
N TRP A 358 -15.20 -12.96 20.15
CA TRP A 358 -14.51 -13.80 21.11
C TRP A 358 -13.01 -13.84 20.77
N ILE A 359 -12.18 -13.45 21.73
CA ILE A 359 -10.73 -13.40 21.59
C ILE A 359 -10.11 -14.27 22.66
N GLY A 360 -9.68 -15.48 22.30
CA GLY A 360 -8.97 -16.41 23.17
C GLY A 360 -7.50 -16.09 23.22
N THR A 361 -6.91 -16.13 24.42
CA THR A 361 -5.50 -15.77 24.66
C THR A 361 -4.71 -16.92 25.27
N LYS A 362 -3.38 -16.85 25.16
CA LYS A 362 -2.47 -17.83 25.78
C LYS A 362 -2.16 -17.45 27.25
N GLY A 363 -3.21 -17.38 28.11
CA GLY A 363 -3.02 -17.20 29.54
C GLY A 363 -3.87 -16.08 30.21
N ASN A 364 -4.58 -15.22 29.45
CA ASN A 364 -5.49 -14.23 30.02
C ASN A 364 -6.97 -14.64 29.88
N GLY A 365 -7.26 -15.88 29.47
CA GLY A 365 -8.62 -16.36 29.24
C GLY A 365 -9.20 -15.84 27.92
N ILE A 366 -10.48 -15.48 27.92
CA ILE A 366 -11.23 -15.03 26.75
C ILE A 366 -11.72 -13.61 26.98
N LEU A 367 -11.40 -12.69 26.07
CA LEU A 367 -12.04 -11.38 25.98
C LEU A 367 -13.25 -11.48 25.05
N LYS A 368 -14.43 -11.08 25.54
CA LYS A 368 -15.66 -10.93 24.78
C LYS A 368 -15.93 -9.46 24.52
N ILE A 369 -16.18 -9.09 23.27
CA ILE A 369 -16.58 -7.74 22.88
C ILE A 369 -17.96 -7.83 22.24
N PHE A 370 -18.95 -7.19 22.85
CA PHE A 370 -20.34 -7.26 22.40
C PHE A 370 -20.61 -6.25 21.28
N ASP A 371 -21.51 -6.60 20.36
CA ASP A 371 -21.94 -5.76 19.23
C ASP A 371 -20.75 -5.19 18.43
N TYR A 372 -19.74 -6.06 18.18
CA TYR A 372 -18.49 -5.67 17.53
C TYR A 372 -18.69 -5.36 16.05
N GLU A 373 -18.19 -4.19 15.66
CA GLU A 373 -18.04 -3.74 14.28
C GLU A 373 -16.61 -3.23 14.07
N VAL A 374 -16.00 -3.53 12.92
CA VAL A 374 -14.60 -3.17 12.64
C VAL A 374 -14.35 -1.65 12.70
N GLN A 375 -15.34 -0.84 12.32
CA GLN A 375 -15.27 0.62 12.32
C GLN A 375 -15.27 1.20 13.73
N LYS A 376 -15.90 0.53 14.71
CA LYS A 376 -15.96 1.00 16.10
C LYS A 376 -14.62 0.85 16.80
N ASN A 377 -14.33 1.75 17.74
CA ASN A 377 -13.24 1.54 18.67
C ASN A 377 -13.65 0.53 19.73
N ILE A 378 -12.73 -0.38 20.07
CA ILE A 378 -12.99 -1.40 21.10
C ILE A 378 -13.28 -0.74 22.46
N SER A 379 -12.64 0.40 22.78
CA SER A 379 -12.92 1.16 24.01
C SER A 379 -14.37 1.59 24.17
N ASP A 380 -15.09 1.75 23.07
CA ASP A 380 -16.47 2.18 23.06
C ASP A 380 -17.46 1.00 23.13
N CYS A 381 -16.95 -0.23 23.02
CA CYS A 381 -17.73 -1.45 23.08
C CYS A 381 -17.80 -2.00 24.50
N ARG A 382 -18.94 -2.55 24.86
CA ARG A 382 -19.05 -3.33 26.09
C ARG A 382 -18.20 -4.59 25.97
N SER A 383 -17.36 -4.88 26.97
CA SER A 383 -16.51 -6.06 26.99
C SER A 383 -16.52 -6.78 28.33
N GLU A 384 -16.16 -8.07 28.31
CA GLU A 384 -16.07 -8.95 29.46
C GLU A 384 -14.85 -9.88 29.30
N ILE A 385 -14.10 -10.10 30.39
CA ILE A 385 -13.00 -11.07 30.40
C ILE A 385 -13.43 -12.30 31.19
N LEU A 386 -13.43 -13.46 30.55
CA LEU A 386 -13.73 -14.76 31.13
C LEU A 386 -12.43 -15.52 31.44
N THR A 387 -12.30 -15.92 32.68
CA THR A 387 -11.14 -16.67 33.20
C THR A 387 -11.60 -17.89 34.00
N THR A 388 -10.67 -18.74 34.39
CA THR A 388 -10.96 -19.88 35.30
C THR A 388 -11.55 -19.45 36.64
N SER A 389 -11.31 -18.20 37.07
CA SER A 389 -11.78 -17.70 38.37
C SER A 389 -13.23 -17.15 38.35
N ASN A 390 -13.72 -16.73 37.16
CA ASN A 390 -15.04 -16.09 37.04
C ASN A 390 -15.98 -16.77 36.03
N SER A 391 -15.53 -17.85 35.40
CA SER A 391 -16.30 -18.63 34.43
C SER A 391 -16.07 -20.13 34.64
N GLY A 392 -16.74 -20.95 33.85
CA GLY A 392 -16.53 -22.41 33.83
C GLY A 392 -15.40 -22.87 32.91
N LEU A 393 -14.49 -21.98 32.53
CA LEU A 393 -13.34 -22.26 31.64
C LEU A 393 -12.33 -23.19 32.35
N GLY A 394 -11.80 -24.19 31.63
CA GLY A 394 -10.85 -25.16 32.18
C GLY A 394 -9.45 -24.56 32.37
N SER A 395 -8.97 -23.76 31.42
CA SER A 395 -7.69 -23.06 31.46
C SER A 395 -7.78 -21.65 30.89
N ASN A 396 -6.94 -20.74 31.38
CA ASN A 396 -6.78 -19.41 30.80
C ASN A 396 -5.97 -19.41 29.48
N ALA A 397 -5.36 -20.53 29.09
CA ALA A 397 -4.69 -20.73 27.82
C ALA A 397 -5.65 -21.35 26.80
N VAL A 398 -6.32 -20.50 26.01
CA VAL A 398 -7.32 -20.90 25.03
C VAL A 398 -6.70 -20.92 23.62
N TYR A 399 -6.80 -22.05 22.94
CA TYR A 399 -6.14 -22.27 21.65
C TYR A 399 -7.08 -22.15 20.45
N CYS A 400 -8.35 -22.56 20.57
CA CYS A 400 -9.33 -22.47 19.52
C CYS A 400 -10.75 -22.23 20.04
N ILE A 401 -11.59 -21.54 19.26
CA ILE A 401 -13.02 -21.34 19.47
C ILE A 401 -13.70 -21.61 18.13
N ARG A 402 -14.73 -22.47 18.13
CA ARG A 402 -15.48 -22.85 16.93
C ARG A 402 -16.96 -22.81 17.16
N GLU A 403 -17.73 -22.28 16.20
CA GLU A 403 -19.19 -22.32 16.23
C GLU A 403 -19.69 -23.72 15.88
N SER A 404 -20.64 -24.25 16.68
CA SER A 404 -21.28 -25.53 16.46
C SER A 404 -22.56 -25.38 15.67
N ASN A 405 -22.84 -26.34 14.79
CA ASN A 405 -24.15 -26.49 14.11
C ASN A 405 -25.32 -26.68 15.08
N ARG A 406 -25.03 -26.96 16.36
CA ARG A 406 -25.99 -27.24 17.43
C ARG A 406 -26.28 -26.07 18.38
N ASN A 407 -26.00 -24.85 17.96
CA ASN A 407 -26.28 -23.64 18.76
C ASN A 407 -25.48 -23.54 20.07
N LEU A 408 -24.21 -23.90 20.03
CA LEU A 408 -23.23 -23.70 21.11
C LEU A 408 -21.87 -23.28 20.49
N LEU A 409 -20.91 -22.87 21.32
CA LEU A 409 -19.51 -22.72 20.91
C LEU A 409 -18.66 -23.82 21.53
N TRP A 410 -17.83 -24.44 20.73
CA TRP A 410 -16.76 -25.31 21.22
C TRP A 410 -15.52 -24.47 21.53
N ILE A 411 -14.88 -24.76 22.67
CA ILE A 411 -13.68 -24.04 23.13
C ILE A 411 -12.64 -25.08 23.51
N GLY A 412 -11.50 -25.07 22.80
CA GLY A 412 -10.33 -25.88 23.11
C GLY A 412 -9.32 -25.09 23.92
N ASP A 413 -8.93 -25.63 25.06
CA ASP A 413 -7.91 -25.02 25.92
C ASP A 413 -6.83 -26.02 26.35
N GLU A 414 -5.92 -25.59 27.23
CA GLU A 414 -4.83 -26.43 27.74
C GLU A 414 -5.36 -27.61 28.53
N GLU A 415 -6.49 -27.45 29.27
CA GLU A 415 -7.11 -28.47 30.11
C GLU A 415 -8.18 -29.28 29.39
N GLY A 416 -8.39 -29.09 28.09
CA GLY A 416 -9.22 -29.93 27.24
C GLY A 416 -10.37 -29.20 26.55
N LEU A 417 -11.54 -29.85 26.49
CA LEU A 417 -12.71 -29.34 25.79
C LEU A 417 -13.66 -28.61 26.74
N ASN A 418 -14.11 -27.45 26.31
CA ASN A 418 -15.18 -26.70 26.94
C ASN A 418 -16.23 -26.33 25.88
N PHE A 419 -17.41 -25.94 26.32
CA PHE A 419 -18.46 -25.39 25.48
C PHE A 419 -19.15 -24.20 26.12
N TYR A 420 -19.61 -23.25 25.30
CA TYR A 420 -20.46 -22.14 25.74
C TYR A 420 -21.90 -22.40 25.31
N SER A 421 -22.82 -22.40 26.29
CA SER A 421 -24.27 -22.48 26.04
C SER A 421 -24.84 -21.07 25.84
N TYR A 422 -25.39 -20.78 24.66
CA TYR A 422 -26.06 -19.50 24.39
C TYR A 422 -27.31 -19.28 25.28
N ARG A 423 -28.00 -20.35 25.65
CA ARG A 423 -29.17 -20.27 26.51
C ARG A 423 -28.81 -19.96 27.97
N GLU A 424 -27.80 -20.65 28.50
CA GLU A 424 -27.36 -20.46 29.89
C GLU A 424 -26.34 -19.31 30.05
N ARG A 425 -25.82 -18.77 28.95
CA ARG A 425 -24.86 -17.66 28.94
C ARG A 425 -23.59 -17.96 29.74
N ARG A 426 -23.14 -19.22 29.77
CA ARG A 426 -21.95 -19.63 30.52
C ARG A 426 -21.14 -20.71 29.83
N ILE A 427 -19.85 -20.76 30.18
CA ILE A 427 -18.93 -21.81 29.75
C ILE A 427 -19.02 -22.99 30.75
N LYS A 428 -18.89 -24.20 30.22
CA LYS A 428 -18.80 -25.43 31.02
C LYS A 428 -17.65 -26.29 30.46
N LYS A 429 -16.85 -26.88 31.35
CA LYS A 429 -15.86 -27.90 30.95
C LYS A 429 -16.58 -29.19 30.60
N LEU A 430 -16.12 -29.88 29.54
CA LEU A 430 -16.57 -31.21 29.11
C LEU A 430 -15.37 -32.16 29.13
N PRO A 431 -15.08 -32.83 30.27
CA PRO A 431 -13.95 -33.71 30.39
C PRO A 431 -14.05 -34.92 29.46
N LEU A 432 -13.01 -35.22 28.74
CA LEU A 432 -12.90 -36.35 27.81
C LEU A 432 -11.89 -37.35 28.35
N TRP A 433 -12.37 -38.50 28.76
CA TRP A 433 -11.55 -39.60 29.25
C TRP A 433 -11.44 -40.70 28.21
N ILE A 434 -10.21 -41.03 27.79
CA ILE A 434 -9.93 -42.07 26.83
C ILE A 434 -8.73 -42.88 27.38
N ASP A 435 -8.85 -44.20 27.48
CA ASP A 435 -7.81 -45.09 28.00
C ASP A 435 -7.30 -44.69 29.38
N ASN A 436 -8.18 -44.22 30.28
CA ASN A 436 -7.89 -43.71 31.64
C ASN A 436 -7.04 -42.43 31.69
N GLU A 437 -6.93 -41.71 30.56
CA GLU A 437 -6.23 -40.43 30.46
C GLU A 437 -7.22 -39.34 30.02
N GLU A 438 -7.18 -38.13 30.64
CA GLU A 438 -7.98 -36.98 30.22
C GLU A 438 -7.33 -36.37 28.98
N PHE A 439 -8.10 -36.17 27.89
CA PHE A 439 -7.65 -35.60 26.64
C PHE A 439 -7.54 -34.09 26.74
N LYS A 440 -6.34 -33.54 26.60
CA LYS A 440 -5.97 -32.14 26.85
C LYS A 440 -5.28 -31.48 25.63
N TYR A 441 -4.88 -30.21 25.77
CA TYR A 441 -4.11 -29.43 24.80
C TYR A 441 -4.80 -29.39 23.41
N ILE A 442 -6.09 -29.03 23.38
CA ILE A 442 -6.88 -29.04 22.14
C ILE A 442 -6.59 -27.77 21.34
N HIS A 443 -5.91 -27.92 20.21
CA HIS A 443 -5.47 -26.84 19.34
C HIS A 443 -6.44 -26.55 18.19
N ASP A 444 -7.19 -27.55 17.72
CA ASP A 444 -8.22 -27.33 16.71
C ASP A 444 -9.40 -28.29 16.88
N ILE A 445 -10.57 -27.82 16.43
CA ILE A 445 -11.84 -28.53 16.53
C ILE A 445 -12.56 -28.44 15.19
N TYR A 446 -13.05 -29.58 14.70
CA TYR A 446 -13.85 -29.65 13.50
C TYR A 446 -15.12 -30.47 13.74
N GLU A 447 -16.29 -29.87 13.51
CA GLU A 447 -17.60 -30.53 13.57
C GLU A 447 -18.09 -30.82 12.17
N THR A 448 -18.41 -32.09 11.87
CA THR A 448 -18.99 -32.50 10.61
C THR A 448 -20.50 -32.26 10.54
N GLU A 449 -21.07 -32.26 9.34
CA GLU A 449 -22.51 -32.15 9.13
C GLU A 449 -23.28 -33.32 9.77
N ASP A 450 -22.66 -34.51 9.89
CA ASP A 450 -23.24 -35.73 10.48
C ASP A 450 -23.12 -35.78 12.01
N SER A 451 -22.83 -34.66 12.66
CA SER A 451 -22.67 -34.55 14.12
C SER A 451 -21.50 -35.36 14.68
N GLU A 452 -20.41 -35.46 13.96
CA GLU A 452 -19.14 -35.95 14.47
C GLU A 452 -18.23 -34.77 14.86
N LEU A 453 -17.51 -34.93 15.94
CA LEU A 453 -16.55 -33.97 16.45
C LEU A 453 -15.15 -34.55 16.35
N TRP A 454 -14.27 -33.80 15.67
CA TRP A 454 -12.85 -34.14 15.58
C TRP A 454 -12.04 -33.11 16.36
N LEU A 455 -11.12 -33.59 17.17
CA LEU A 455 -10.28 -32.80 18.05
C LEU A 455 -8.80 -33.10 17.76
N ALA A 456 -8.02 -32.06 17.47
CA ALA A 456 -6.57 -32.17 17.29
C ALA A 456 -5.87 -31.67 18.56
N SER A 457 -4.97 -32.50 19.10
CA SER A 457 -4.23 -32.21 20.32
C SER A 457 -2.72 -32.16 20.09
N VAL A 458 -2.07 -31.29 20.82
CA VAL A 458 -0.60 -31.25 20.87
C VAL A 458 -0.13 -32.22 21.95
N GLY A 459 0.38 -33.37 21.51
CA GLY A 459 0.94 -34.45 22.37
C GLY A 459 0.05 -35.66 22.55
N MET A 460 -1.28 -35.54 22.27
CA MET A 460 -2.20 -36.66 22.56
C MET A 460 -2.85 -37.27 21.32
N GLY A 461 -2.52 -36.77 20.13
CA GLY A 461 -3.06 -37.27 18.85
C GLY A 461 -4.37 -36.61 18.47
N VAL A 462 -5.25 -37.36 17.79
CA VAL A 462 -6.54 -36.90 17.27
C VAL A 462 -7.64 -37.74 17.88
N VAL A 463 -8.78 -37.11 18.23
CA VAL A 463 -9.97 -37.81 18.72
C VAL A 463 -11.13 -37.58 17.77
N ARG A 464 -11.85 -38.66 17.43
CA ARG A 464 -13.16 -38.65 16.78
C ARG A 464 -14.23 -39.02 17.82
N ALA A 465 -15.30 -38.28 17.87
CA ALA A 465 -16.43 -38.52 18.76
C ALA A 465 -17.75 -38.24 18.04
N ARG A 466 -18.85 -38.88 18.47
CA ARG A 466 -20.20 -38.55 18.04
C ARG A 466 -20.86 -37.60 19.04
N ILE A 467 -21.47 -36.53 18.55
CA ILE A 467 -22.14 -35.55 19.40
C ILE A 467 -23.58 -36.01 19.64
N GLY A 468 -23.90 -36.26 20.93
CA GLY A 468 -25.25 -36.52 21.45
C GLY A 468 -25.73 -35.42 22.41
N GLY A 469 -26.79 -35.68 23.14
CA GLY A 469 -27.35 -34.78 24.15
C GLY A 469 -28.02 -33.54 23.56
N THR A 470 -28.16 -32.51 24.38
CA THR A 470 -28.75 -31.20 24.01
C THR A 470 -27.65 -30.13 23.89
N PRO A 471 -27.93 -28.96 23.27
CA PRO A 471 -26.95 -27.86 23.20
C PRO A 471 -26.44 -27.36 24.57
N ASP A 472 -27.28 -27.46 25.61
CA ASP A 472 -26.91 -27.04 26.95
C ASP A 472 -26.22 -28.14 27.77
N HIS A 473 -26.38 -29.39 27.31
CA HIS A 473 -25.77 -30.60 27.89
C HIS A 473 -25.31 -31.54 26.77
N PRO A 474 -24.27 -31.17 25.99
CA PRO A 474 -23.73 -32.04 24.97
C PRO A 474 -23.06 -33.24 25.62
N VAL A 475 -23.18 -34.40 24.98
CA VAL A 475 -22.51 -35.65 25.37
C VAL A 475 -21.70 -36.13 24.20
N LEU A 476 -20.47 -36.55 24.42
CA LEU A 476 -19.65 -37.17 23.39
C LEU A 476 -19.65 -38.68 23.58
N GLU A 477 -20.05 -39.37 22.53
CA GLU A 477 -20.17 -40.81 22.47
C GLU A 477 -19.19 -41.40 21.44
N LYS A 478 -18.95 -42.72 21.53
CA LYS A 478 -18.10 -43.45 20.56
C LYS A 478 -16.71 -42.80 20.36
N LEU A 479 -16.11 -42.43 21.48
CA LEU A 479 -14.78 -41.83 21.49
C LEU A 479 -13.75 -42.79 20.89
N GLN A 480 -12.99 -42.32 19.92
CA GLN A 480 -11.89 -43.06 19.30
C GLN A 480 -10.68 -42.14 19.17
N ARG A 481 -9.56 -42.59 19.72
CA ARG A 481 -8.28 -41.88 19.68
C ARG A 481 -7.42 -42.46 18.55
N TYR A 482 -6.83 -41.60 17.76
CA TYR A 482 -5.87 -41.92 16.73
C TYR A 482 -4.51 -41.33 17.12
N VAL A 483 -3.50 -42.21 17.16
CA VAL A 483 -2.12 -41.82 17.45
C VAL A 483 -1.21 -42.32 16.35
N VAL A 484 -0.16 -41.59 16.09
CA VAL A 484 0.91 -42.01 15.19
C VAL A 484 1.97 -42.72 16.06
N ASN A 485 2.11 -44.00 15.87
CA ASN A 485 3.07 -44.81 16.63
C ASN A 485 4.51 -44.41 16.27
N GLY A 486 5.34 -44.15 17.29
CA GLY A 486 6.72 -43.70 17.15
C GLY A 486 7.59 -44.70 16.39
N GLY A 487 7.91 -44.39 15.19
CA GLY A 487 8.99 -44.87 14.35
C GLY A 487 9.78 -43.66 13.86
N GLU A 488 10.60 -43.78 12.85
CA GLU A 488 11.32 -42.63 12.22
C GLU A 488 10.40 -41.47 11.80
N PHE A 489 9.06 -41.63 11.80
CA PHE A 489 8.05 -40.73 11.20
C PHE A 489 6.80 -40.60 12.08
N GLY A 490 6.87 -40.41 13.40
CA GLY A 490 5.65 -40.30 14.19
C GLY A 490 5.71 -39.25 15.33
N SER A 491 4.82 -38.27 15.29
CA SER A 491 4.58 -37.29 16.35
C SER A 491 3.08 -37.11 16.54
N ASN A 492 2.64 -37.10 17.80
CA ASN A 492 1.24 -36.87 18.19
C ASN A 492 0.91 -35.38 18.42
N TYR A 493 1.69 -34.47 17.82
CA TYR A 493 1.51 -33.02 17.92
C TYR A 493 0.72 -32.49 16.71
N PHE A 494 -0.60 -32.39 16.84
CA PHE A 494 -1.50 -31.93 15.78
C PHE A 494 -2.02 -30.53 16.08
N PHE A 495 -1.90 -29.61 15.11
CA PHE A 495 -2.23 -28.19 15.28
C PHE A 495 -3.49 -27.77 14.54
N THR A 496 -3.87 -28.44 13.47
CA THR A 496 -4.99 -28.02 12.62
C THR A 496 -5.72 -29.21 12.00
N ILE A 497 -7.00 -28.98 11.71
CA ILE A 497 -7.86 -29.91 10.98
C ILE A 497 -8.42 -29.18 9.76
N CYS A 498 -8.27 -29.74 8.58
CA CYS A 498 -8.79 -29.21 7.33
C CYS A 498 -9.68 -30.23 6.63
N LYS A 499 -10.83 -29.80 6.10
CA LYS A 499 -11.67 -30.64 5.21
C LYS A 499 -10.93 -30.85 3.90
N GLY A 500 -10.63 -32.09 3.58
CA GLY A 500 -10.05 -32.52 2.30
C GLY A 500 -11.10 -32.90 1.27
N ASP A 501 -10.73 -33.78 0.34
CA ASP A 501 -11.65 -34.27 -0.68
C ASP A 501 -12.61 -35.31 -0.11
N SER A 502 -13.87 -35.25 -0.53
CA SER A 502 -14.95 -36.14 -0.07
C SER A 502 -15.13 -36.08 1.46
N LEU A 503 -14.91 -37.19 2.15
CA LEU A 503 -15.00 -37.33 3.60
C LEU A 503 -13.63 -37.27 4.30
N ASN A 504 -12.55 -37.09 3.54
CA ASN A 504 -11.19 -37.13 4.09
C ASN A 504 -10.87 -35.85 4.85
N LEU A 505 -10.38 -35.98 6.08
CA LEU A 505 -9.83 -34.89 6.87
C LEU A 505 -8.31 -34.92 6.80
N LEU A 506 -7.73 -33.73 6.74
CA LEU A 506 -6.29 -33.50 6.79
C LEU A 506 -5.91 -32.90 8.14
N PHE A 507 -4.77 -33.31 8.67
CA PHE A 507 -4.25 -32.90 9.97
C PHE A 507 -2.83 -32.39 9.82
N GLY A 508 -2.59 -31.11 10.21
CA GLY A 508 -1.25 -30.53 10.24
C GLY A 508 -0.48 -30.98 11.49
N ASN A 509 0.73 -31.47 11.28
CA ASN A 509 1.55 -32.11 12.30
C ASN A 509 2.90 -31.38 12.51
N MET A 510 3.42 -31.47 13.71
CA MET A 510 4.79 -31.03 14.02
C MET A 510 5.78 -32.18 13.84
N GLY A 511 6.70 -32.00 12.92
CA GLY A 511 7.79 -32.94 12.63
C GLY A 511 7.62 -33.77 11.36
N TYR A 512 6.37 -34.00 10.91
CA TYR A 512 6.09 -34.95 9.82
C TYR A 512 5.04 -34.49 8.79
N GLY A 513 4.80 -33.18 8.69
CA GLY A 513 3.98 -32.62 7.62
C GLY A 513 2.49 -32.77 7.81
N VAL A 514 1.81 -33.42 6.88
CA VAL A 514 0.36 -33.57 6.82
C VAL A 514 -0.05 -35.02 6.87
N TYR A 515 -1.02 -35.33 7.72
CA TYR A 515 -1.68 -36.63 7.75
C TYR A 515 -3.09 -36.52 7.19
N ARG A 516 -3.60 -37.61 6.59
CA ARG A 516 -5.01 -37.76 6.24
C ARG A 516 -5.65 -38.89 7.05
N PHE A 517 -6.93 -38.75 7.34
CA PHE A 517 -7.68 -39.87 7.86
C PHE A 517 -8.07 -40.80 6.72
N ASN A 518 -7.79 -42.09 6.86
CA ASN A 518 -8.13 -43.12 5.93
C ASN A 518 -9.15 -44.06 6.58
N GLU A 519 -10.39 -44.09 6.05
CA GLU A 519 -11.47 -44.92 6.59
C GLU A 519 -11.23 -46.43 6.39
N THR A 520 -10.49 -46.83 5.35
CA THR A 520 -10.21 -48.23 5.08
C THR A 520 -9.37 -48.91 6.15
N ILE A 521 -8.35 -48.17 6.65
CA ILE A 521 -7.49 -48.64 7.73
C ILE A 521 -7.98 -48.14 9.10
N ASN A 522 -9.03 -47.32 9.13
CA ASN A 522 -9.53 -46.58 10.31
C ASN A 522 -8.42 -45.94 11.10
N GLY A 523 -7.58 -45.16 10.43
CA GLY A 523 -6.37 -44.59 11.01
C GLY A 523 -5.81 -43.38 10.27
N LEU A 524 -4.75 -42.82 10.81
CA LEU A 524 -4.01 -41.72 10.21
C LEU A 524 -2.87 -42.26 9.34
N GLU A 525 -2.77 -41.77 8.12
CA GLU A 525 -1.64 -42.03 7.23
C GLU A 525 -1.02 -40.73 6.71
N PRO A 526 0.29 -40.65 6.51
CA PRO A 526 0.93 -39.47 5.98
C PRO A 526 0.41 -39.19 4.56
N LEU A 527 0.09 -37.92 4.27
CA LEU A 527 -0.31 -37.48 2.94
C LEU A 527 0.84 -37.63 1.93
N THR A 528 2.07 -37.57 2.44
CA THR A 528 3.29 -37.55 1.64
C THR A 528 4.35 -38.41 2.29
N THR A 529 4.88 -39.40 1.56
CA THR A 529 5.99 -40.25 1.99
C THR A 529 7.27 -39.87 1.24
N HIS A 530 8.36 -39.60 1.96
CA HIS A 530 9.76 -39.62 1.51
C HIS A 530 10.36 -38.48 0.66
N LYS A 531 9.62 -37.55 0.05
CA LYS A 531 10.27 -36.53 -0.81
C LYS A 531 10.51 -35.15 -0.16
N TYR A 532 10.13 -34.98 1.09
CA TYR A 532 10.30 -33.69 1.80
C TYR A 532 11.56 -33.63 2.67
N GLU A 533 12.48 -34.54 2.51
CA GLU A 533 13.78 -34.54 3.22
C GLU A 533 14.56 -33.23 3.02
N ASN A 534 14.35 -32.55 1.89
CA ASN A 534 14.95 -31.23 1.61
C ASN A 534 14.05 -30.05 2.02
N MET A 535 12.84 -30.26 2.54
CA MET A 535 11.87 -29.21 2.79
C MET A 535 11.52 -29.04 4.25
N ASN A 536 12.30 -29.39 5.17
CA ASN A 536 12.15 -29.12 6.63
C ASN A 536 10.70 -28.80 7.07
N LEU A 537 9.74 -29.72 6.78
CA LEU A 537 8.32 -29.61 7.14
C LEU A 537 8.11 -29.80 8.66
N ASN A 538 8.99 -29.19 9.46
CA ASN A 538 9.06 -29.44 10.89
C ASN A 538 7.81 -29.01 11.66
N LYS A 539 6.95 -28.18 11.05
CA LYS A 539 5.69 -27.77 11.67
C LYS A 539 4.72 -27.29 10.59
N VAL A 540 3.59 -27.96 10.48
CA VAL A 540 2.45 -27.54 9.65
C VAL A 540 1.35 -27.05 10.56
N VAL A 541 0.99 -25.75 10.44
CA VAL A 541 -0.10 -25.18 11.22
C VAL A 541 -1.32 -24.91 10.35
N PRO A 542 -1.30 -24.10 9.28
CA PRO A 542 -2.46 -23.90 8.44
C PRO A 542 -2.46 -24.82 7.22
N ILE A 543 -3.63 -25.35 6.93
CA ILE A 543 -3.93 -26.03 5.66
C ILE A 543 -5.24 -25.48 5.13
N ILE A 544 -5.28 -25.10 3.86
CA ILE A 544 -6.50 -24.67 3.18
C ILE A 544 -6.51 -25.16 1.74
N LYS A 545 -7.69 -25.46 1.20
CA LYS A 545 -7.85 -25.89 -0.20
C LYS A 545 -8.18 -24.68 -1.08
N ASP A 546 -7.55 -24.56 -2.26
CA ASP A 546 -7.91 -23.57 -3.28
C ASP A 546 -9.04 -24.10 -4.20
N ASP A 547 -9.53 -23.24 -5.14
CA ASP A 547 -10.61 -23.65 -6.07
C ASP A 547 -10.11 -24.51 -7.25
N ALA A 548 -8.80 -24.63 -7.40
CA ALA A 548 -8.14 -25.49 -8.40
C ALA A 548 -7.77 -26.87 -7.83
N ASP A 549 -8.36 -27.24 -6.68
CA ASP A 549 -8.11 -28.48 -5.96
C ASP A 549 -6.69 -28.68 -5.40
N ASN A 550 -5.88 -27.58 -5.30
CA ASN A 550 -4.60 -27.65 -4.62
C ASN A 550 -4.78 -27.33 -3.12
N TYR A 551 -3.87 -27.84 -2.30
CA TYR A 551 -3.74 -27.45 -0.91
C TYR A 551 -2.65 -26.41 -0.74
N LEU A 552 -2.94 -25.32 -0.03
CA LEU A 552 -1.95 -24.40 0.49
C LEU A 552 -1.60 -24.84 1.91
N ILE A 553 -0.35 -25.26 2.11
CA ILE A 553 0.17 -25.79 3.36
C ILE A 553 1.20 -24.81 3.90
N GLY A 554 0.87 -24.16 5.02
CA GLY A 554 1.76 -23.25 5.70
C GLY A 554 2.70 -23.99 6.65
N THR A 555 3.99 -23.66 6.55
CA THR A 555 5.07 -24.29 7.34
C THR A 555 5.95 -23.23 8.00
N THR A 556 6.92 -23.64 8.80
CA THR A 556 7.98 -22.74 9.29
C THR A 556 8.97 -22.34 8.18
N TYR A 557 8.87 -22.89 7.00
CA TYR A 557 9.82 -22.69 5.89
C TYR A 557 9.20 -22.01 4.67
N GLY A 558 7.91 -21.71 4.70
CA GLY A 558 7.15 -21.07 3.64
C GLY A 558 5.77 -21.68 3.45
N VAL A 559 5.13 -21.34 2.34
CA VAL A 559 3.87 -21.94 1.91
C VAL A 559 4.12 -22.90 0.75
N ILE A 560 3.53 -24.08 0.84
CA ILE A 560 3.57 -25.08 -0.23
C ILE A 560 2.22 -25.09 -0.92
N LYS A 561 2.20 -24.85 -2.23
CA LYS A 561 1.07 -25.13 -3.10
C LYS A 561 1.19 -26.58 -3.60
N TYR A 562 0.36 -27.44 -3.07
CA TYR A 562 0.42 -28.88 -3.27
C TYR A 562 -0.76 -29.37 -4.10
N ALA A 563 -0.52 -29.91 -5.28
CA ALA A 563 -1.51 -30.57 -6.12
C ALA A 563 -1.42 -32.11 -6.00
N SER A 564 -0.19 -32.67 -5.91
CA SER A 564 0.10 -34.09 -5.74
C SER A 564 1.55 -34.29 -5.31
N GLU A 565 1.94 -35.52 -4.97
CA GLU A 565 3.33 -35.86 -4.60
C GLU A 565 4.38 -35.46 -5.65
N ASN A 566 4.00 -35.44 -6.92
CA ASN A 566 4.89 -35.10 -8.03
C ASN A 566 4.69 -33.62 -8.52
N SER A 567 3.72 -32.91 -7.99
CA SER A 567 3.35 -31.56 -8.42
C SER A 567 3.11 -30.66 -7.22
N TYR A 568 4.16 -29.96 -6.79
CA TYR A 568 4.10 -28.96 -5.73
C TYR A 568 5.07 -27.83 -5.98
N GLN A 569 4.83 -26.67 -5.36
CA GLN A 569 5.70 -25.52 -5.41
C GLN A 569 5.83 -24.90 -4.01
N LEU A 570 7.07 -24.61 -3.59
CA LEU A 570 7.38 -23.92 -2.34
C LEU A 570 7.63 -22.44 -2.62
N PHE A 571 7.03 -21.58 -1.81
CA PHE A 571 7.26 -20.12 -1.78
C PHE A 571 7.77 -19.71 -0.41
N ASN A 572 8.86 -18.96 -0.36
CA ASN A 572 9.50 -18.54 0.89
C ASN A 572 10.30 -17.22 0.74
N ALA A 573 11.22 -16.94 1.66
CA ALA A 573 12.04 -15.74 1.64
C ALA A 573 12.89 -15.56 0.37
N LYS A 574 13.24 -16.64 -0.36
CA LYS A 574 13.95 -16.57 -1.64
C LYS A 574 13.07 -15.98 -2.76
N ASP A 575 11.75 -16.11 -2.60
CA ASP A 575 10.77 -15.56 -3.52
C ASP A 575 10.35 -14.15 -3.12
N GLY A 576 10.82 -13.62 -1.97
CA GLY A 576 10.59 -12.27 -1.48
C GLY A 576 9.64 -12.15 -0.28
N PHE A 577 9.31 -13.26 0.42
CA PHE A 577 8.58 -13.18 1.69
C PHE A 577 9.44 -12.45 2.73
N LEU A 578 8.85 -11.54 3.50
CA LEU A 578 9.55 -10.90 4.62
C LEU A 578 9.94 -11.93 5.70
N ASN A 579 9.10 -12.95 5.88
CA ASN A 579 9.35 -14.04 6.80
C ASN A 579 8.73 -15.34 6.26
N SER A 580 9.41 -16.47 6.45
CA SER A 580 8.97 -17.77 5.93
C SER A 580 8.05 -18.56 6.88
N THR A 581 7.94 -18.19 8.15
CA THR A 581 7.06 -18.90 9.09
C THR A 581 5.60 -18.48 8.89
N ILE A 582 4.76 -19.42 8.47
CA ILE A 582 3.33 -19.18 8.20
C ILE A 582 2.51 -19.70 9.39
N HIS A 583 1.77 -18.80 10.06
CA HIS A 583 0.95 -19.12 11.24
C HIS A 583 -0.52 -19.38 10.92
N ALA A 584 -1.07 -18.70 9.93
CA ALA A 584 -2.45 -18.89 9.48
C ALA A 584 -2.59 -18.53 8.00
N ILE A 585 -3.59 -19.12 7.33
CA ILE A 585 -3.98 -18.82 5.95
C ILE A 585 -5.49 -18.63 5.93
N LEU A 586 -5.96 -17.50 5.38
CA LEU A 586 -7.38 -17.24 5.14
C LEU A 586 -7.63 -16.93 3.68
N ARG A 587 -8.71 -17.49 3.15
CA ARG A 587 -9.18 -17.19 1.81
C ARG A 587 -9.92 -15.84 1.78
N HIS A 588 -9.49 -14.95 0.89
CA HIS A 588 -10.22 -13.73 0.58
C HIS A 588 -11.17 -13.94 -0.61
N SER A 589 -10.65 -14.41 -1.75
CA SER A 589 -11.42 -14.77 -2.95
C SER A 589 -10.96 -16.13 -3.51
N SER A 590 -11.43 -16.52 -4.71
CA SER A 590 -11.07 -17.78 -5.36
C SER A 590 -9.56 -18.04 -5.41
N ASP A 591 -8.82 -17.04 -5.85
CA ASP A 591 -7.38 -17.14 -6.11
C ASP A 591 -6.52 -16.31 -5.15
N ASN A 592 -7.15 -15.55 -4.22
CA ASN A 592 -6.45 -14.64 -3.32
C ASN A 592 -6.52 -15.09 -1.86
N PHE A 593 -5.37 -15.22 -1.22
CA PHE A 593 -5.21 -15.69 0.15
C PHE A 593 -4.36 -14.73 0.96
N TRP A 594 -4.68 -14.60 2.25
CA TRP A 594 -3.88 -13.87 3.20
C TRP A 594 -3.20 -14.83 4.17
N LEU A 595 -1.89 -14.63 4.37
CA LEU A 595 -1.05 -15.42 5.22
C LEU A 595 -0.48 -14.54 6.33
N SER A 596 -0.46 -15.04 7.57
CA SER A 596 0.18 -14.35 8.69
C SER A 596 1.54 -14.97 9.01
N THR A 597 2.52 -14.13 9.38
CA THR A 597 3.91 -14.51 9.63
C THR A 597 4.46 -13.90 10.92
N ASN A 598 5.75 -14.13 11.23
CA ASN A 598 6.44 -13.42 12.32
C ASN A 598 6.80 -11.96 12.00
N GLN A 599 6.67 -11.52 10.75
CA GLN A 599 7.04 -10.16 10.31
C GLN A 599 5.98 -9.52 9.41
N GLY A 600 4.71 -9.71 9.75
CA GLY A 600 3.60 -9.11 9.02
C GLY A 600 2.73 -10.10 8.29
N LEU A 601 1.99 -9.59 7.32
CA LEU A 601 1.01 -10.32 6.52
C LEU A 601 1.48 -10.44 5.08
N ILE A 602 1.05 -11.50 4.41
CA ILE A 602 1.29 -11.72 2.98
C ILE A 602 -0.06 -11.89 2.29
N ASN A 603 -0.34 -11.08 1.28
CA ASN A 603 -1.41 -11.33 0.33
C ASN A 603 -0.86 -12.13 -0.84
N PHE A 604 -1.44 -13.28 -1.16
CA PHE A 604 -0.95 -14.24 -2.15
C PHE A 604 -2.02 -14.54 -3.20
N ASP A 605 -1.74 -14.17 -4.46
CA ASP A 605 -2.50 -14.59 -5.64
C ASP A 605 -1.95 -15.92 -6.15
N THR A 606 -2.69 -16.99 -5.93
CA THR A 606 -2.28 -18.36 -6.28
C THR A 606 -2.36 -18.66 -7.76
N LYS A 607 -3.13 -17.92 -8.53
CA LYS A 607 -3.27 -18.09 -9.98
C LYS A 607 -2.07 -17.52 -10.72
N ARG A 608 -1.62 -16.34 -10.27
CA ARG A 608 -0.45 -15.64 -10.84
C ARG A 608 0.85 -16.05 -10.17
N ASN A 609 0.80 -16.70 -9.01
CA ASN A 609 1.92 -16.96 -8.10
C ASN A 609 2.65 -15.66 -7.69
N VAL A 610 1.88 -14.67 -7.32
CA VAL A 610 2.34 -13.33 -6.92
C VAL A 610 1.94 -13.08 -5.47
N PHE A 611 2.79 -12.39 -4.72
CA PHE A 611 2.50 -12.06 -3.32
C PHE A 611 2.96 -10.64 -2.99
N ARG A 612 2.26 -10.03 -2.05
CA ARG A 612 2.59 -8.74 -1.47
C ARG A 612 2.70 -8.86 0.04
N SER A 613 3.81 -8.40 0.59
CA SER A 613 4.06 -8.39 2.03
C SER A 613 3.65 -7.04 2.63
N TYR A 614 3.04 -7.09 3.81
CA TYR A 614 2.63 -5.95 4.62
C TYR A 614 3.28 -6.05 5.99
N GLY A 615 4.01 -5.02 6.40
CA GLY A 615 4.75 -4.99 7.64
C GLY A 615 4.56 -3.70 8.44
N PHE A 616 5.46 -3.44 9.36
CA PHE A 616 5.46 -2.22 10.17
C PHE A 616 5.52 -0.96 9.31
N GLY A 617 6.29 -0.98 8.20
CA GLY A 617 6.40 0.11 7.24
C GLY A 617 5.09 0.43 6.50
N ASP A 618 4.14 -0.52 6.44
CA ASP A 618 2.81 -0.35 5.85
C ASP A 618 1.75 0.04 6.90
N GLY A 619 2.15 0.41 8.11
CA GLY A 619 1.28 0.86 9.19
C GLY A 619 0.71 -0.25 10.07
N LEU A 620 1.17 -1.49 9.96
CA LEU A 620 0.79 -2.56 10.88
C LEU A 620 1.40 -2.30 12.27
N LYS A 621 0.56 -2.35 13.32
CA LYS A 621 0.98 -2.28 14.73
C LYS A 621 1.08 -3.65 15.39
N VAL A 622 0.45 -4.66 14.79
CA VAL A 622 0.57 -6.08 15.13
C VAL A 622 1.28 -6.74 13.96
N VAL A 623 2.52 -7.15 14.13
CA VAL A 623 3.37 -7.68 13.04
C VAL A 623 3.83 -9.11 13.27
N GLU A 624 3.81 -9.59 14.52
CA GLU A 624 4.12 -10.97 14.87
C GLU A 624 2.83 -11.71 15.22
N PHE A 625 2.52 -12.75 14.46
CA PHE A 625 1.24 -13.45 14.53
C PHE A 625 1.38 -14.79 15.25
N SER A 626 0.24 -15.36 15.65
CA SER A 626 0.16 -16.58 16.43
C SER A 626 -0.40 -17.75 15.61
N ASP A 627 0.09 -18.98 15.91
CA ASP A 627 -0.34 -20.21 15.25
C ASP A 627 -1.85 -20.41 15.30
N GLY A 628 -2.48 -20.59 14.14
CA GLY A 628 -3.91 -20.87 14.00
C GLY A 628 -4.85 -19.70 14.35
N ALA A 629 -4.32 -18.58 14.83
CA ALA A 629 -5.11 -17.43 15.29
C ALA A 629 -5.69 -16.65 14.11
N SER A 630 -6.74 -17.17 13.50
CA SER A 630 -7.38 -16.53 12.36
C SER A 630 -8.87 -16.84 12.29
N TYR A 631 -9.62 -15.90 11.72
CA TYR A 631 -11.06 -16.05 11.49
C TYR A 631 -11.52 -15.23 10.30
N ARG A 632 -12.39 -15.80 9.47
CA ARG A 632 -13.09 -15.09 8.39
C ARG A 632 -14.55 -14.96 8.76
N ASP A 633 -15.05 -13.74 8.86
CA ASP A 633 -16.48 -13.50 9.09
C ASP A 633 -17.28 -13.90 7.84
N PRO A 634 -18.15 -14.90 7.90
CA PRO A 634 -18.90 -15.37 6.73
C PRO A 634 -19.95 -14.34 6.24
N GLN A 635 -20.36 -13.40 7.09
CA GLN A 635 -21.38 -12.39 6.73
C GLN A 635 -20.77 -11.20 6.00
N THR A 636 -19.60 -10.72 6.45
CA THR A 636 -18.97 -9.50 5.91
C THR A 636 -17.78 -9.79 5.03
N GLY A 637 -17.22 -11.01 5.08
CA GLY A 637 -15.98 -11.37 4.40
C GLY A 637 -14.70 -10.82 5.04
N ILE A 638 -14.82 -10.10 6.17
CA ILE A 638 -13.68 -9.53 6.89
C ILE A 638 -12.78 -10.65 7.43
N LEU A 639 -11.48 -10.50 7.24
CA LEU A 639 -10.48 -11.43 7.73
C LEU A 639 -9.84 -10.89 9.01
N PHE A 640 -9.67 -11.75 10.00
CA PHE A 640 -9.03 -11.43 11.27
C PHE A 640 -7.83 -12.33 11.52
N PHE A 641 -6.70 -11.73 11.95
CA PHE A 641 -5.48 -12.43 12.32
C PHE A 641 -5.01 -12.01 13.71
N GLY A 642 -4.81 -12.96 14.61
CA GLY A 642 -4.34 -12.75 15.98
C GLY A 642 -2.82 -12.81 16.09
N GLY A 643 -2.26 -11.90 16.89
CA GLY A 643 -0.83 -11.79 17.13
C GLY A 643 -0.46 -11.66 18.61
N ILE A 644 0.81 -11.39 18.87
CA ILE A 644 1.38 -11.39 20.24
C ILE A 644 0.81 -10.27 21.13
N ASN A 645 0.34 -9.16 20.56
CA ASN A 645 -0.13 -7.98 21.29
C ASN A 645 -1.53 -7.52 20.88
N GLY A 646 -2.24 -8.31 20.05
CA GLY A 646 -3.56 -7.93 19.55
C GLY A 646 -3.98 -8.66 18.29
N PHE A 647 -4.73 -8.00 17.42
CA PHE A 647 -5.18 -8.59 16.16
C PHE A 647 -5.23 -7.56 15.02
N VAL A 648 -5.29 -8.06 13.80
CA VAL A 648 -5.48 -7.27 12.58
C VAL A 648 -6.79 -7.69 11.92
N ALA A 649 -7.58 -6.72 11.48
CA ALA A 649 -8.76 -6.91 10.64
C ALA A 649 -8.48 -6.40 9.23
N ILE A 650 -8.81 -7.19 8.21
CA ILE A 650 -8.64 -6.87 6.79
C ILE A 650 -9.99 -6.87 6.10
N GLN A 651 -10.34 -5.77 5.47
CA GLN A 651 -11.55 -5.61 4.68
C GLN A 651 -11.18 -5.19 3.26
N ALA A 652 -11.72 -5.87 2.23
CA ALA A 652 -11.57 -5.44 0.86
C ALA A 652 -12.42 -4.19 0.57
N ASP A 653 -11.86 -3.23 -0.15
CA ASP A 653 -12.57 -2.00 -0.51
C ASP A 653 -13.43 -2.16 -1.79
N GLY A 654 -13.47 -3.34 -2.37
CA GLY A 654 -14.32 -3.68 -3.53
C GLY A 654 -13.91 -3.02 -4.85
N ARG A 655 -12.74 -2.40 -4.92
CA ARG A 655 -12.19 -1.81 -6.15
C ARG A 655 -11.41 -2.82 -6.95
N PRO A 656 -11.43 -2.74 -8.29
CA PRO A 656 -10.56 -3.55 -9.12
C PRO A 656 -9.11 -3.15 -8.90
N GLU A 657 -8.24 -4.13 -8.77
CA GLU A 657 -6.79 -3.92 -8.71
C GLU A 657 -6.29 -3.33 -10.03
N GLN A 658 -5.74 -2.13 -9.98
CA GLN A 658 -5.14 -1.50 -11.14
C GLN A 658 -3.67 -1.91 -11.22
N LEU A 659 -3.38 -2.89 -12.06
CA LEU A 659 -2.03 -3.39 -12.28
C LEU A 659 -1.21 -2.33 -13.03
N TYR A 660 -0.30 -1.67 -12.33
CA TYR A 660 0.70 -0.81 -12.94
C TYR A 660 1.93 -1.63 -13.33
N MET A 661 2.28 -1.60 -14.61
CA MET A 661 3.52 -2.19 -15.15
C MET A 661 4.52 -1.07 -15.40
N PRO A 662 5.51 -0.87 -14.52
CA PRO A 662 6.49 0.18 -14.70
C PRO A 662 7.37 -0.12 -15.93
N PRO A 663 7.57 0.85 -16.83
CA PRO A 663 8.56 0.72 -17.88
C PRO A 663 9.96 0.69 -17.27
N ILE A 664 10.88 -0.01 -17.93
CA ILE A 664 12.31 -0.01 -17.58
C ILE A 664 13.03 0.94 -18.51
N TYR A 665 13.87 1.79 -17.94
CA TYR A 665 14.72 2.73 -18.68
C TYR A 665 16.19 2.43 -18.40
N PHE A 666 17.02 2.47 -19.42
CA PHE A 666 18.48 2.51 -19.26
C PHE A 666 18.89 3.97 -19.01
N ASP A 667 19.63 4.25 -17.95
CA ASP A 667 19.89 5.62 -17.50
C ASP A 667 21.36 6.01 -17.42
N LYS A 668 22.25 5.11 -16.97
CA LYS A 668 23.66 5.39 -16.75
C LYS A 668 24.56 4.37 -17.44
N LEU A 669 25.71 4.84 -17.92
CA LEU A 669 26.79 4.02 -18.46
C LEU A 669 28.06 4.29 -17.64
N SER A 670 28.71 3.22 -17.17
CA SER A 670 30.04 3.32 -16.59
C SER A 670 31.03 2.59 -17.47
N ILE A 671 32.18 3.21 -17.77
CA ILE A 671 33.26 2.60 -18.52
C ILE A 671 34.53 2.69 -17.65
N PHE A 672 35.12 1.55 -17.31
CA PHE A 672 36.25 1.45 -16.36
C PHE A 672 36.02 2.12 -15.02
N GLY A 673 34.75 2.16 -14.54
CA GLY A 673 34.34 2.78 -13.29
C GLY A 673 34.04 4.27 -13.37
N GLU A 674 34.33 4.94 -14.50
CA GLU A 674 33.95 6.33 -14.74
C GLU A 674 32.52 6.41 -15.31
N GLN A 675 31.73 7.35 -14.80
CA GLN A 675 30.33 7.56 -15.21
C GLN A 675 30.27 8.41 -16.48
N TYR A 676 29.43 7.99 -17.43
CA TYR A 676 29.20 8.70 -18.70
C TYR A 676 27.69 8.85 -18.92
N ASN A 677 27.32 9.90 -19.67
CA ASN A 677 25.96 10.05 -20.15
C ASN A 677 25.65 9.00 -21.21
N LEU A 678 24.67 8.14 -20.98
CA LEU A 678 24.32 7.08 -21.93
C LEU A 678 23.99 7.64 -23.33
N GLY A 679 23.35 8.82 -23.41
CA GLY A 679 22.96 9.48 -24.65
C GLY A 679 24.12 9.80 -25.60
N GLU A 680 25.36 9.98 -25.10
CA GLU A 680 26.53 10.25 -25.90
C GLU A 680 27.01 9.03 -26.72
N PHE A 681 26.65 7.84 -26.26
CA PHE A 681 27.03 6.56 -26.85
C PHE A 681 25.90 5.89 -27.63
N ILE A 682 24.68 6.45 -27.59
CA ILE A 682 23.50 5.89 -28.25
C ILE A 682 23.35 6.45 -29.65
N THR A 683 23.15 5.56 -30.62
CA THR A 683 22.65 5.92 -31.95
C THR A 683 21.32 5.27 -32.22
N ARG A 684 20.35 6.02 -32.78
CA ARG A 684 19.06 5.47 -33.18
C ARG A 684 19.14 4.82 -34.54
N LYS A 685 18.91 3.50 -34.60
CA LYS A 685 18.74 2.75 -35.86
C LYS A 685 17.29 2.26 -35.94
N LYS A 686 16.47 2.91 -36.77
CA LYS A 686 15.03 2.65 -36.92
C LYS A 686 14.28 2.82 -35.55
N GLU A 687 13.74 1.74 -35.00
CA GLU A 687 13.01 1.75 -33.73
C GLU A 687 13.88 1.36 -32.52
N ASN A 688 15.16 0.97 -32.75
CA ASN A 688 16.05 0.50 -31.69
C ASN A 688 17.11 1.56 -31.34
N GLU A 689 17.37 1.71 -30.07
CA GLU A 689 18.52 2.46 -29.56
C GLU A 689 19.73 1.53 -29.45
N VAL A 690 20.86 1.90 -30.06
CA VAL A 690 22.06 1.08 -30.08
C VAL A 690 23.17 1.79 -29.34
N LEU A 691 23.68 1.16 -28.29
CA LEU A 691 24.87 1.57 -27.55
C LEU A 691 26.12 1.19 -28.36
N ASN A 692 26.95 2.16 -28.72
CA ASN A 692 28.17 1.92 -29.44
C ASN A 692 29.41 2.13 -28.55
N LEU A 693 30.13 1.06 -28.30
CA LEU A 693 31.38 1.07 -27.53
C LEU A 693 32.57 0.76 -28.45
N LYS A 694 33.71 1.36 -28.18
CA LYS A 694 34.97 1.05 -28.87
C LYS A 694 35.54 -0.27 -28.36
N TYR A 695 36.45 -0.88 -29.13
CA TYR A 695 37.04 -2.18 -28.79
C TYR A 695 37.84 -2.18 -27.46
N ASP A 696 38.37 -1.03 -27.08
CA ASP A 696 39.08 -0.81 -25.82
C ASP A 696 38.16 -0.48 -24.63
N GLN A 697 36.89 -0.23 -24.87
CA GLN A 697 35.85 0.01 -23.86
C GLN A 697 35.11 -1.29 -23.45
N ASN A 698 35.87 -2.34 -23.19
CA ASN A 698 35.39 -3.70 -22.99
C ASN A 698 35.08 -4.06 -21.52
N PHE A 699 35.23 -3.10 -20.59
CA PHE A 699 34.80 -3.18 -19.20
C PHE A 699 33.81 -2.04 -18.94
N PHE A 700 32.55 -2.38 -18.90
CA PHE A 700 31.48 -1.39 -18.75
C PHE A 700 30.34 -1.93 -17.92
N ALA A 701 29.55 -1.03 -17.32
CA ALA A 701 28.33 -1.34 -16.66
C ALA A 701 27.19 -0.47 -17.21
N VAL A 702 25.99 -1.08 -17.33
CA VAL A 702 24.77 -0.38 -17.74
C VAL A 702 23.80 -0.43 -16.57
N SER A 703 23.33 0.73 -16.14
CA SER A 703 22.29 0.84 -15.13
C SER A 703 20.91 1.02 -15.78
N PHE A 704 19.91 0.54 -15.10
CA PHE A 704 18.51 0.61 -15.52
C PHE A 704 17.61 0.91 -14.32
N THR A 705 16.56 1.66 -14.56
CA THR A 705 15.60 2.09 -13.55
C THR A 705 14.20 1.67 -13.95
N SER A 706 13.43 1.16 -13.01
CA SER A 706 11.97 0.99 -13.14
C SER A 706 11.26 1.82 -12.08
N VAL A 707 10.35 2.70 -12.51
CA VAL A 707 9.71 3.66 -11.62
C VAL A 707 8.47 3.03 -10.99
N ASP A 708 8.63 2.45 -9.80
CA ASP A 708 7.53 1.89 -9.01
C ASP A 708 7.56 2.43 -7.57
N TYR A 709 6.69 3.40 -7.29
CA TYR A 709 6.65 4.10 -6.01
C TYR A 709 5.96 3.30 -4.90
N LEU A 710 5.06 2.41 -5.27
CA LEU A 710 4.33 1.56 -4.33
C LEU A 710 5.16 0.37 -3.88
N ASN A 711 5.93 -0.23 -4.80
CA ASN A 711 6.63 -1.50 -4.57
C ASN A 711 8.15 -1.42 -4.74
N GLY A 712 8.72 -0.26 -5.03
CA GLY A 712 10.14 -0.09 -5.41
C GLY A 712 11.15 -0.84 -4.52
N ASN A 713 10.96 -0.83 -3.20
CA ASN A 713 11.84 -1.53 -2.25
C ASN A 713 11.75 -3.07 -2.32
N ASN A 714 10.72 -3.62 -2.96
CA ASN A 714 10.47 -5.06 -3.07
C ASN A 714 10.64 -5.58 -4.50
N CYS A 715 11.25 -4.77 -5.36
CA CYS A 715 11.48 -5.11 -6.75
C CYS A 715 12.75 -5.92 -6.94
N THR A 716 12.75 -6.82 -7.90
CA THR A 716 13.92 -7.58 -8.31
C THR A 716 14.04 -7.60 -9.83
N TYR A 717 15.26 -7.78 -10.30
CA TYR A 717 15.57 -7.76 -11.72
C TYR A 717 16.18 -9.09 -12.18
N SER A 718 15.97 -9.41 -13.44
CA SER A 718 16.73 -10.43 -14.13
C SER A 718 17.15 -9.91 -15.50
N TYR A 719 18.30 -10.31 -15.97
CA TYR A 719 18.80 -9.89 -17.27
C TYR A 719 19.23 -11.08 -18.14
N LYS A 720 19.29 -10.83 -19.45
CA LYS A 720 19.84 -11.74 -20.45
C LYS A 720 20.57 -10.94 -21.51
N LEU A 721 21.80 -11.34 -21.85
CA LEU A 721 22.56 -10.77 -22.94
C LEU A 721 22.55 -11.74 -24.14
N LYS A 722 21.62 -11.52 -25.08
CA LYS A 722 21.58 -12.29 -26.32
C LYS A 722 22.85 -12.05 -27.14
N GLY A 723 23.36 -13.09 -27.76
CA GLY A 723 24.67 -13.08 -28.43
C GLY A 723 25.81 -13.61 -27.55
N LEU A 724 25.63 -13.61 -26.21
CA LEU A 724 26.55 -14.24 -25.26
C LEU A 724 25.90 -15.47 -24.60
N SER A 725 24.68 -15.35 -24.10
CA SER A 725 23.92 -16.44 -23.46
C SER A 725 22.41 -16.23 -23.63
N ASP A 726 21.67 -17.33 -23.80
CA ASP A 726 20.21 -17.30 -23.83
C ASP A 726 19.55 -17.56 -22.46
N GLN A 727 20.35 -17.73 -21.42
CA GLN A 727 19.85 -17.93 -20.05
C GLN A 727 19.56 -16.60 -19.37
N TRP A 728 18.46 -16.56 -18.60
CA TRP A 728 18.14 -15.45 -17.71
C TRP A 728 18.94 -15.58 -16.42
N ILE A 729 19.63 -14.50 -16.05
CA ILE A 729 20.42 -14.39 -14.82
C ILE A 729 19.62 -13.54 -13.83
N ASN A 730 19.39 -14.04 -12.62
CA ASN A 730 18.78 -13.29 -11.55
C ASN A 730 19.77 -12.28 -10.98
N ASN A 731 19.40 -10.98 -11.02
CA ASN A 731 20.22 -9.88 -10.53
C ASN A 731 19.81 -9.40 -9.12
N GLY A 732 18.77 -10.04 -8.53
CA GLY A 732 18.25 -9.61 -7.24
C GLY A 732 17.70 -8.18 -7.30
N LYS A 733 18.07 -7.34 -6.34
CA LYS A 733 17.66 -5.91 -6.26
C LYS A 733 18.62 -4.98 -7.01
N GLU A 734 19.71 -5.49 -7.54
CA GLU A 734 20.72 -4.68 -8.24
C GLU A 734 20.16 -4.11 -9.54
N SER A 735 20.21 -2.79 -9.68
CA SER A 735 19.73 -2.02 -10.83
C SER A 735 20.82 -1.77 -11.89
N SER A 736 21.94 -2.51 -11.83
CA SER A 736 23.03 -2.42 -12.80
C SER A 736 23.61 -3.78 -13.14
N VAL A 737 24.16 -3.89 -14.35
CA VAL A 737 24.84 -5.09 -14.83
C VAL A 737 26.19 -4.71 -15.41
N SER A 738 27.22 -5.40 -14.93
CA SER A 738 28.63 -5.18 -15.39
C SER A 738 29.04 -6.27 -16.34
N PHE A 739 29.71 -5.86 -17.40
CA PHE A 739 30.32 -6.73 -18.41
C PHE A 739 31.82 -6.50 -18.48
N THR A 740 32.58 -7.59 -18.48
CA THR A 740 34.05 -7.56 -18.50
C THR A 740 34.57 -8.35 -19.67
N ASN A 741 35.59 -7.83 -20.32
CA ASN A 741 36.31 -8.51 -21.41
C ASN A 741 35.40 -8.98 -22.55
N MET A 742 34.45 -8.10 -22.94
CA MET A 742 33.51 -8.40 -24.02
C MET A 742 34.23 -8.46 -25.38
N ALA A 743 34.00 -9.52 -26.14
CA ALA A 743 34.48 -9.63 -27.51
C ALA A 743 33.75 -8.63 -28.43
N PRO A 744 34.38 -8.13 -29.50
CA PRO A 744 33.66 -7.34 -30.48
C PRO A 744 32.50 -8.11 -31.11
N GLY A 745 31.34 -7.49 -31.18
CA GLY A 745 30.14 -8.15 -31.69
C GLY A 745 28.87 -7.33 -31.44
N GLU A 746 27.74 -7.82 -31.93
CA GLU A 746 26.43 -7.25 -31.65
C GLU A 746 25.73 -8.09 -30.58
N TYR A 747 25.29 -7.42 -29.53
CA TYR A 747 24.61 -8.03 -28.38
C TYR A 747 23.29 -7.31 -28.11
N THR A 748 22.31 -8.01 -27.53
CA THR A 748 21.07 -7.38 -27.08
C THR A 748 20.89 -7.65 -25.59
N LEU A 749 20.95 -6.59 -24.79
CA LEU A 749 20.63 -6.65 -23.36
C LEU A 749 19.12 -6.60 -23.17
N LEU A 750 18.55 -7.63 -22.54
CA LEU A 750 17.16 -7.69 -22.11
C LEU A 750 17.12 -7.69 -20.60
N VAL A 751 16.26 -6.86 -20.04
CA VAL A 751 16.04 -6.75 -18.60
C VAL A 751 14.58 -7.05 -18.30
N LYS A 752 14.33 -7.80 -17.24
CA LYS A 752 13.01 -8.06 -16.68
C LYS A 752 12.91 -7.46 -15.30
N TYR A 753 11.78 -6.87 -15.03
CA TYR A 753 11.39 -6.36 -13.74
C TYR A 753 10.36 -7.29 -13.10
N TYR A 754 10.49 -7.51 -11.81
CA TYR A 754 9.55 -8.26 -10.99
C TYR A 754 9.19 -7.44 -9.77
N ASN A 755 7.92 -7.29 -9.53
CA ASN A 755 7.40 -6.81 -8.25
C ASN A 755 6.36 -7.79 -7.70
N SER A 756 5.93 -7.57 -6.46
CA SER A 756 4.98 -8.43 -5.77
C SER A 756 3.56 -8.43 -6.37
N GLU A 757 3.23 -7.48 -7.26
CA GLU A 757 1.88 -7.35 -7.83
C GLU A 757 1.75 -7.93 -9.25
N ILE A 758 2.83 -7.90 -10.04
CA ILE A 758 2.74 -8.14 -11.49
C ILE A 758 3.29 -9.50 -11.92
N GLY A 759 4.12 -10.12 -11.08
CA GLY A 759 4.82 -11.35 -11.44
C GLY A 759 5.95 -11.15 -12.43
N ARG A 760 5.72 -10.67 -13.66
CA ARG A 760 6.78 -10.49 -14.69
C ARG A 760 6.46 -9.35 -15.65
N ALA A 761 7.32 -8.34 -15.70
CA ALA A 761 7.38 -7.38 -16.80
C ALA A 761 8.51 -7.75 -17.77
N HIS A 762 8.31 -7.51 -19.06
CA HIS A 762 9.33 -7.71 -20.08
C HIS A 762 9.64 -6.35 -20.73
N VAL A 763 10.92 -6.11 -21.02
CA VAL A 763 11.40 -4.98 -21.82
C VAL A 763 11.84 -5.47 -23.16
#